data_4d09e4430a5b4009b660e51fcfc6cf96
#
_entry.id   4d09e4430a5b4009b660e51fcfc6cf96
#
_cell.length_a   1.000
_cell.length_b   1.000
_cell.length_c   1.000
_cell.angle_alpha   90.00
_cell.angle_beta   90.00
_cell.angle_gamma   90.00
#
_symmetry.space_group_name_H-M   'P 1'
#
loop_
_entity.id
_entity.type
_entity.pdbx_description
1 polymer ?
#
loop_
_entity_poly.entity_id
_entity_poly.type
_entity_poly.pdbx_seq_one_letter_code
_entity_poly.pdbx_strand_id
1 'polypeptide(L)'
;NEEIDRSILRVDSSGIPDLVKEGIEYLASIRTKIPYQILSEIKGSDLLEIRYEPVIDYVQPHDNPQDAYRVIAGDFVTTEDGTGIVHTSPTFGADDAMVAKQAEPQIPPMLVKDENGNLVPLVDLQGRFRPELKEFGGKYVKNEYYDDGEAPEKSVDVEIAIKLKEENKAFKVEKYVHSYPNCWRTDKPILYYPLDSWFIKVTDVRDRMHELNLGINWKPKATGEGRFGNWLANANDWNLSRSRYWGIPLPIWRTEDGKEELIIGSVSELKEKIAEAVAAGVMESDPFADFVPGDMSEANYDLIDLHKNVVDEIKLVSPSGKAMRREADLIDVWFDSGSMPYAQWHYPFENKEMVEETWRKADFIAEGVDQTRGWFYTLHAIATMTFDDVAYKNVVSNGLVLDKNGQKMSKRLGNAVDPFTTLNTFGPDATRWYMISNANPWDNLKFDLDGITEIQRKFFGTLYNTYSFFSLYANLDNFTYAEADIEWKDRPEIDRWILSELHTLIAQVEKFYSEYEPTKATRAISDFVQENLSNWFVRLSRRRYWKGEYAHDKISAYQTLYQCLVTVAKLGAPVAPFFMDRLYKDLNGLTNKEAAESVHLSDFPESNTAFIDTSLEHKMQKAQTISSLTLSLRAKEKIKVRQPLQRIMIPVLDEAQREEIMAVQDLIKSEVNVKAIELIDDASGILVKNIKPNFKVLGPRFGRDMKVVANAINAMTAKDISTIENEGEITVDINGKSVTLAPEDVEITSQDIEGWLVASSGSLTVALDVTLTDELKNEGIARELVNRIQNLRKDSGFEVTDKIEVQLQRDGKVEQAVNDNLEYIKRETLTAKLDVAEQVTNGIAIAFDDVETKLAIKKQ
;
A
#
# COMPACT_ATOMS: atom_id res chain seq x y z
N ASN A 1 -20.14 -54.00 -4.13
CA ASN A 1 -21.41 -53.25 -4.06
C ASN A 1 -22.62 -54.10 -4.49
N GLU A 2 -22.43 -55.23 -5.15
CA GLU A 2 -23.55 -56.13 -5.54
C GLU A 2 -24.19 -56.87 -4.36
N GLU A 3 -23.49 -56.95 -3.22
CA GLU A 3 -23.93 -57.68 -2.04
C GLU A 3 -24.65 -56.86 -0.96
N ILE A 4 -24.79 -55.54 -1.14
CA ILE A 4 -25.50 -54.70 -0.17
C ILE A 4 -26.97 -54.67 -0.51
N ASP A 5 -27.77 -55.42 0.26
CA ASP A 5 -29.22 -55.35 0.14
C ASP A 5 -29.75 -53.95 0.52
N ARG A 6 -30.21 -53.19 -0.47
CA ARG A 6 -30.70 -51.80 -0.33
C ARG A 6 -31.97 -51.74 0.56
N SER A 7 -32.64 -52.84 0.81
CA SER A 7 -33.77 -52.90 1.75
C SER A 7 -33.30 -52.69 3.19
N ILE A 8 -32.12 -53.10 3.52
CA ILE A 8 -31.48 -52.93 4.84
C ILE A 8 -31.11 -51.46 5.11
N LEU A 9 -30.79 -50.70 4.08
CA LEU A 9 -30.40 -49.25 4.20
C LEU A 9 -31.59 -48.33 4.46
N ARG A 10 -32.84 -48.79 4.35
CA ARG A 10 -34.05 -48.02 4.57
C ARG A 10 -34.73 -48.32 5.92
N VAL A 11 -34.20 -49.21 6.71
CA VAL A 11 -34.77 -49.56 8.00
C VAL A 11 -34.23 -48.64 9.08
N ASP A 12 -35.10 -48.07 9.89
CA ASP A 12 -34.70 -47.31 11.06
C ASP A 12 -34.04 -48.21 12.10
N SER A 13 -33.31 -47.63 13.04
CA SER A 13 -32.51 -48.33 14.03
C SER A 13 -33.31 -49.35 14.88
N SER A 14 -34.66 -49.34 14.88
CA SER A 14 -35.54 -50.22 15.63
C SER A 14 -35.84 -51.54 14.90
N GLY A 15 -35.57 -51.65 13.60
CA GLY A 15 -35.82 -52.81 12.77
C GLY A 15 -34.56 -53.61 12.35
N ILE A 16 -33.39 -53.33 12.89
CA ILE A 16 -32.14 -54.00 12.53
C ILE A 16 -32.05 -55.32 13.27
N PRO A 17 -31.88 -56.49 12.58
CA PRO A 17 -31.71 -57.79 13.23
C PRO A 17 -30.48 -57.85 14.15
N ASP A 18 -30.55 -58.56 15.25
CA ASP A 18 -29.49 -58.65 16.29
C ASP A 18 -28.14 -59.11 15.74
N LEU A 19 -28.12 -59.91 14.66
CA LEU A 19 -26.88 -60.35 13.98
C LEU A 19 -26.09 -59.22 13.32
N VAL A 20 -26.71 -58.04 13.10
CA VAL A 20 -26.08 -56.85 12.50
C VAL A 20 -25.64 -55.88 13.58
N LYS A 21 -26.14 -56.02 14.82
CA LYS A 21 -25.82 -55.10 15.93
C LYS A 21 -24.37 -55.21 16.41
N GLU A 22 -23.79 -56.40 16.47
CA GLU A 22 -22.41 -56.57 16.94
C GLU A 22 -21.34 -55.98 16.01
N GLY A 23 -21.66 -55.77 14.72
CA GLY A 23 -20.76 -55.06 13.76
C GLY A 23 -21.11 -53.59 13.56
N ILE A 24 -22.23 -53.12 14.07
CA ILE A 24 -22.81 -51.79 13.71
C ILE A 24 -22.87 -50.77 14.88
N GLU A 25 -22.47 -51.11 16.12
CA GLU A 25 -22.35 -50.09 17.18
C GLU A 25 -21.48 -48.88 16.76
N TYR A 26 -20.52 -49.10 15.89
CA TYR A 26 -19.70 -48.06 15.26
C TYR A 26 -20.49 -47.27 14.20
N LEU A 27 -21.43 -47.90 13.50
CA LEU A 27 -22.17 -47.30 12.36
C LEU A 27 -23.40 -46.49 12.79
N ALA A 28 -23.95 -46.79 13.98
CA ALA A 28 -25.09 -46.06 14.55
C ALA A 28 -24.73 -44.64 14.97
N SER A 29 -23.46 -44.30 15.21
CA SER A 29 -22.97 -42.96 15.52
C SER A 29 -22.75 -42.09 14.26
N ILE A 30 -22.77 -42.68 13.04
CA ILE A 30 -22.49 -41.99 11.78
C ILE A 30 -23.75 -42.02 10.89
N ARG A 31 -24.69 -41.16 11.16
CA ARG A 31 -26.03 -41.05 10.52
C ARG A 31 -26.07 -40.94 8.99
N THR A 32 -24.93 -40.95 8.29
CA THR A 32 -24.88 -40.64 6.84
C THR A 32 -23.97 -41.55 5.99
N LYS A 33 -23.33 -42.58 6.56
CA LYS A 33 -22.43 -43.46 5.78
C LYS A 33 -23.09 -44.80 5.51
N ILE A 34 -23.04 -45.23 4.24
CA ILE A 34 -23.43 -46.59 3.85
C ILE A 34 -22.38 -47.56 4.41
N PRO A 35 -22.78 -48.60 5.16
CA PRO A 35 -21.82 -49.61 5.65
C PRO A 35 -21.19 -50.31 4.46
N TYR A 36 -19.85 -50.42 4.48
CA TYR A 36 -19.10 -51.14 3.46
C TYR A 36 -17.92 -51.88 4.06
N GLN A 37 -17.48 -52.93 3.36
CA GLN A 37 -16.25 -53.66 3.66
C GLN A 37 -15.24 -53.36 2.55
N ILE A 38 -14.01 -53.02 2.92
CA ILE A 38 -12.91 -52.93 1.99
C ILE A 38 -12.48 -54.34 1.60
N LEU A 39 -12.69 -54.68 0.34
CA LEU A 39 -12.29 -56.02 -0.18
C LEU A 39 -10.86 -56.03 -0.72
N SER A 40 -10.42 -54.92 -1.31
CA SER A 40 -9.07 -54.72 -1.83
C SER A 40 -8.74 -53.24 -1.96
N GLU A 41 -7.45 -52.94 -1.97
CA GLU A 41 -6.90 -51.65 -2.31
C GLU A 41 -6.05 -51.78 -3.59
N ILE A 42 -6.25 -50.89 -4.52
CA ILE A 42 -5.53 -50.86 -5.81
C ILE A 42 -5.02 -49.44 -6.07
N LYS A 43 -3.95 -49.30 -6.83
CA LYS A 43 -3.45 -48.02 -7.25
C LYS A 43 -4.27 -47.48 -8.42
N GLY A 44 -4.39 -46.15 -8.56
CA GLY A 44 -5.02 -45.54 -9.72
C GLY A 44 -4.37 -45.94 -11.05
N SER A 45 -3.05 -46.18 -11.06
CA SER A 45 -2.32 -46.75 -12.22
C SER A 45 -2.83 -48.13 -12.67
N ASP A 46 -3.37 -48.91 -11.79
CA ASP A 46 -3.88 -50.26 -12.11
C ASP A 46 -5.25 -50.22 -12.79
N LEU A 47 -5.89 -49.03 -12.81
CA LEU A 47 -7.17 -48.77 -13.46
C LEU A 47 -7.00 -48.26 -14.91
N LEU A 48 -5.80 -47.91 -15.31
CA LEU A 48 -5.56 -47.38 -16.66
C LEU A 48 -5.99 -48.39 -17.72
N GLU A 49 -6.54 -47.84 -18.82
CA GLU A 49 -7.05 -48.57 -19.98
C GLU A 49 -8.29 -49.47 -19.70
N ILE A 50 -8.82 -49.46 -18.47
CA ILE A 50 -10.12 -50.10 -18.21
C ILE A 50 -11.18 -49.37 -19.05
N ARG A 51 -11.95 -50.10 -19.83
CA ARG A 51 -13.04 -49.62 -20.65
C ARG A 51 -14.35 -49.74 -19.92
N TYR A 52 -15.26 -48.80 -20.15
CA TYR A 52 -16.58 -48.74 -19.54
C TYR A 52 -17.66 -48.37 -20.56
N GLU A 53 -18.91 -48.73 -20.27
CA GLU A 53 -20.04 -48.29 -21.05
C GLU A 53 -20.47 -46.90 -20.63
N PRO A 54 -20.84 -45.98 -21.55
CA PRO A 54 -21.30 -44.66 -21.19
C PRO A 54 -22.60 -44.74 -20.36
N VAL A 55 -22.72 -43.87 -19.35
CA VAL A 55 -23.92 -43.82 -18.51
C VAL A 55 -25.14 -43.41 -19.31
N ILE A 56 -24.95 -42.52 -20.31
CA ILE A 56 -25.95 -42.08 -21.30
C ILE A 56 -25.31 -42.29 -22.68
N ASP A 57 -25.88 -43.13 -23.50
CA ASP A 57 -25.33 -43.57 -24.81
C ASP A 57 -26.10 -42.97 -26.01
N TYR A 58 -26.66 -41.77 -25.90
CA TYR A 58 -27.44 -41.13 -26.96
C TYR A 58 -26.59 -40.75 -28.15
N VAL A 59 -25.33 -40.38 -27.93
CA VAL A 59 -24.41 -39.90 -28.94
C VAL A 59 -23.03 -40.53 -28.73
N GLN A 60 -22.34 -40.84 -29.81
CA GLN A 60 -20.95 -41.24 -29.84
C GLN A 60 -20.07 -40.13 -30.43
N PRO A 61 -18.81 -40.00 -30.06
CA PRO A 61 -17.89 -39.09 -30.73
C PRO A 61 -17.87 -39.35 -32.26
N HIS A 62 -17.84 -38.26 -33.03
CA HIS A 62 -17.82 -38.39 -34.50
C HIS A 62 -16.54 -39.07 -34.99
N ASP A 63 -15.39 -38.66 -34.45
CA ASP A 63 -14.09 -39.21 -34.83
C ASP A 63 -13.62 -40.24 -33.76
N ASN A 64 -13.06 -41.37 -34.24
CA ASN A 64 -12.44 -42.41 -33.41
C ASN A 64 -13.24 -42.80 -32.13
N PRO A 65 -14.55 -43.10 -32.23
CA PRO A 65 -15.39 -43.43 -31.08
C PRO A 65 -14.87 -44.60 -30.26
N GLN A 66 -14.08 -45.50 -30.88
CA GLN A 66 -13.45 -46.64 -30.23
C GLN A 66 -12.38 -46.26 -29.17
N ASP A 67 -11.84 -45.01 -29.23
CA ASP A 67 -10.82 -44.52 -28.30
C ASP A 67 -11.42 -43.78 -27.09
N ALA A 68 -12.72 -43.54 -27.09
CA ALA A 68 -13.47 -43.00 -25.96
C ALA A 68 -13.73 -44.04 -24.87
N TYR A 69 -14.35 -43.63 -23.75
CA TYR A 69 -14.87 -44.46 -22.65
C TYR A 69 -13.83 -45.39 -22.05
N ARG A 70 -12.67 -44.90 -21.71
CA ARG A 70 -11.62 -45.61 -20.97
C ARG A 70 -11.01 -44.75 -19.88
N VAL A 71 -10.37 -45.37 -18.91
CA VAL A 71 -9.69 -44.68 -17.82
C VAL A 71 -8.31 -44.24 -18.29
N ILE A 72 -8.01 -42.95 -18.12
CA ILE A 72 -6.72 -42.31 -18.42
C ILE A 72 -6.11 -41.65 -17.19
N ALA A 73 -4.80 -41.42 -17.20
CA ALA A 73 -4.12 -40.71 -16.12
C ALA A 73 -4.42 -39.19 -16.14
N GLY A 74 -4.55 -38.62 -14.95
CA GLY A 74 -4.68 -37.14 -14.78
C GLY A 74 -4.09 -36.71 -13.45
N ASP A 75 -3.09 -35.81 -13.50
CA ASP A 75 -2.33 -35.37 -12.31
C ASP A 75 -3.16 -34.50 -11.33
N PHE A 76 -4.30 -34.01 -11.77
CA PHE A 76 -5.23 -33.22 -10.96
C PHE A 76 -6.19 -34.06 -10.12
N VAL A 77 -6.20 -35.39 -10.28
CA VAL A 77 -7.09 -36.30 -9.53
C VAL A 77 -6.46 -36.65 -8.19
N THR A 78 -7.22 -36.40 -7.11
CA THR A 78 -6.80 -36.68 -5.74
C THR A 78 -7.66 -37.80 -5.12
N THR A 79 -7.18 -38.42 -4.03
CA THR A 79 -7.93 -39.38 -3.22
C THR A 79 -8.50 -38.76 -1.95
N GLU A 80 -8.32 -37.45 -1.75
CA GLU A 80 -8.79 -36.74 -0.56
C GLU A 80 -10.29 -36.48 -0.59
N ASP A 81 -10.82 -36.19 -1.80
CA ASP A 81 -12.24 -35.93 -2.05
C ASP A 81 -12.79 -36.85 -3.15
N GLY A 82 -14.09 -37.21 -3.06
CA GLY A 82 -14.77 -37.97 -4.08
C GLY A 82 -14.42 -39.49 -4.09
N THR A 83 -14.25 -40.06 -5.27
CA THR A 83 -14.02 -41.48 -5.51
C THR A 83 -12.59 -41.81 -5.95
N GLY A 84 -11.75 -40.80 -6.16
CA GLY A 84 -10.43 -40.95 -6.81
C GLY A 84 -10.51 -41.21 -8.33
N ILE A 85 -11.72 -41.10 -8.91
CA ILE A 85 -11.97 -41.15 -10.36
C ILE A 85 -12.86 -39.94 -10.72
N VAL A 86 -12.43 -39.17 -11.71
CA VAL A 86 -13.12 -37.95 -12.17
C VAL A 86 -13.63 -38.17 -13.60
N HIS A 87 -14.85 -37.76 -13.90
CA HIS A 87 -15.38 -37.72 -15.26
C HIS A 87 -14.65 -36.63 -16.04
N THR A 88 -14.08 -36.99 -17.20
CA THR A 88 -13.35 -36.10 -18.10
C THR A 88 -14.23 -35.72 -19.27
N SER A 89 -14.42 -34.44 -19.54
CA SER A 89 -15.19 -33.86 -20.67
C SER A 89 -14.28 -33.06 -21.61
N PRO A 90 -13.62 -33.68 -22.59
CA PRO A 90 -12.63 -33.04 -23.47
C PRO A 90 -13.16 -31.84 -24.26
N THR A 91 -14.48 -31.76 -24.46
CA THR A 91 -15.12 -30.69 -25.23
C THR A 91 -15.31 -29.40 -24.44
N PHE A 92 -15.52 -29.49 -23.09
CA PHE A 92 -15.94 -28.32 -22.28
C PHE A 92 -14.99 -27.97 -21.13
N GLY A 93 -14.00 -28.79 -20.81
CA GLY A 93 -12.99 -28.54 -19.78
C GLY A 93 -11.62 -28.31 -20.42
N ALA A 94 -10.90 -27.27 -20.00
CA ALA A 94 -9.54 -27.01 -20.51
C ALA A 94 -8.55 -28.09 -20.06
N ASP A 95 -8.56 -28.44 -18.76
CA ASP A 95 -7.70 -29.50 -18.20
C ASP A 95 -8.10 -30.86 -18.75
N ASP A 96 -9.39 -31.10 -18.90
CA ASP A 96 -9.94 -32.30 -19.52
C ASP A 96 -9.47 -32.47 -20.98
N ALA A 97 -9.51 -31.39 -21.78
CA ALA A 97 -9.03 -31.38 -23.15
C ALA A 97 -7.52 -31.63 -23.24
N MET A 98 -6.74 -31.10 -22.31
CA MET A 98 -5.29 -31.29 -22.25
C MET A 98 -4.97 -32.76 -21.96
N VAL A 99 -5.55 -33.35 -20.93
CA VAL A 99 -5.35 -34.77 -20.57
C VAL A 99 -5.82 -35.69 -21.68
N ALA A 100 -6.94 -35.39 -22.31
CA ALA A 100 -7.46 -36.16 -23.44
C ALA A 100 -6.50 -36.19 -24.66
N LYS A 101 -5.85 -35.04 -24.95
CA LYS A 101 -4.83 -34.89 -26.00
C LYS A 101 -3.54 -35.62 -25.68
N GLN A 102 -3.16 -35.72 -24.38
CA GLN A 102 -1.95 -36.38 -23.91
C GLN A 102 -2.11 -37.92 -23.87
N ALA A 103 -3.34 -38.42 -23.82
CA ALA A 103 -3.60 -39.85 -23.82
C ALA A 103 -3.21 -40.51 -25.14
N GLU A 104 -2.72 -41.76 -25.10
CA GLU A 104 -2.34 -42.58 -26.27
C GLU A 104 -3.20 -43.85 -26.32
N PRO A 105 -4.05 -44.04 -27.37
CA PRO A 105 -4.46 -43.03 -28.38
C PRO A 105 -5.21 -41.84 -27.74
N GLN A 106 -5.29 -40.67 -28.41
CA GLN A 106 -5.99 -39.51 -27.89
C GLN A 106 -7.48 -39.77 -27.66
N ILE A 107 -8.06 -39.23 -26.60
CA ILE A 107 -9.51 -39.26 -26.39
C ILE A 107 -10.20 -38.23 -27.29
N PRO A 108 -11.16 -38.65 -28.16
CA PRO A 108 -11.84 -37.75 -29.06
C PRO A 108 -12.81 -36.82 -28.33
N PRO A 109 -12.98 -35.57 -28.79
CA PRO A 109 -14.02 -34.69 -28.27
C PRO A 109 -15.41 -35.17 -28.68
N MET A 110 -16.41 -34.90 -27.83
CA MET A 110 -17.82 -35.23 -28.12
C MET A 110 -18.42 -34.21 -29.04
N LEU A 111 -18.33 -34.43 -30.36
CA LEU A 111 -18.85 -33.56 -31.41
C LEU A 111 -19.87 -34.31 -32.25
N VAL A 112 -20.87 -33.59 -32.77
CA VAL A 112 -21.89 -34.05 -33.70
C VAL A 112 -21.90 -33.18 -34.96
N LYS A 113 -22.50 -33.66 -36.06
CA LYS A 113 -22.71 -32.85 -37.26
C LYS A 113 -23.99 -32.05 -37.12
N ASP A 114 -23.91 -30.74 -37.38
CA ASP A 114 -25.08 -29.88 -37.55
C ASP A 114 -25.75 -30.10 -38.91
N GLU A 115 -26.82 -29.37 -39.20
CA GLU A 115 -27.57 -29.41 -40.44
C GLU A 115 -26.72 -29.06 -41.69
N ASN A 116 -25.62 -28.32 -41.47
CA ASN A 116 -24.68 -27.91 -42.52
C ASN A 116 -23.49 -28.88 -42.66
N GLY A 117 -23.43 -29.91 -41.84
CA GLY A 117 -22.36 -30.88 -41.82
C GLY A 117 -21.10 -30.45 -41.00
N ASN A 118 -21.15 -29.34 -40.26
CA ASN A 118 -20.07 -28.89 -39.40
C ASN A 118 -20.04 -29.71 -38.11
N LEU A 119 -18.85 -29.99 -37.62
CA LEU A 119 -18.68 -30.61 -36.31
C LEU A 119 -18.87 -29.56 -35.22
N VAL A 120 -19.85 -29.80 -34.35
CA VAL A 120 -20.29 -28.88 -33.30
C VAL A 120 -20.44 -29.62 -31.97
N PRO A 121 -20.26 -28.94 -30.84
CA PRO A 121 -20.49 -29.50 -29.48
C PRO A 121 -21.98 -29.85 -29.27
N LEU A 122 -22.24 -30.70 -28.27
CA LEU A 122 -23.61 -31.11 -27.87
C LEU A 122 -24.47 -29.99 -27.24
N VAL A 123 -23.85 -28.86 -26.93
CA VAL A 123 -24.50 -27.66 -26.43
C VAL A 123 -24.37 -26.58 -27.50
N ASP A 124 -25.46 -25.86 -27.78
CA ASP A 124 -25.45 -24.74 -28.72
C ASP A 124 -24.86 -23.45 -28.12
N LEU A 125 -24.67 -22.41 -28.94
CA LEU A 125 -24.14 -21.11 -28.48
C LEU A 125 -25.07 -20.35 -27.55
N GLN A 126 -26.32 -20.77 -27.38
CA GLN A 126 -27.26 -20.22 -26.40
C GLN A 126 -27.22 -21.01 -25.09
N GLY A 127 -26.42 -22.06 -24.98
CA GLY A 127 -26.33 -22.90 -23.78
C GLY A 127 -27.43 -23.93 -23.65
N ARG A 128 -28.01 -24.37 -24.77
CA ARG A 128 -29.03 -25.44 -24.81
C ARG A 128 -28.46 -26.73 -25.36
N PHE A 129 -28.91 -27.85 -24.81
CA PHE A 129 -28.60 -29.14 -25.37
C PHE A 129 -29.19 -29.28 -26.77
N ARG A 130 -28.43 -29.89 -27.68
CA ARG A 130 -28.88 -30.18 -29.06
C ARG A 130 -29.91 -31.32 -29.06
N PRO A 131 -30.76 -31.40 -30.13
CA PRO A 131 -31.83 -32.41 -30.27
C PRO A 131 -31.36 -33.85 -30.14
N GLU A 132 -30.09 -34.13 -30.44
CA GLU A 132 -29.46 -35.46 -30.35
C GLU A 132 -29.50 -36.05 -28.91
N LEU A 133 -29.64 -35.17 -27.90
CA LEU A 133 -29.79 -35.57 -26.50
C LEU A 133 -31.24 -35.89 -26.07
N LYS A 134 -32.09 -36.16 -27.03
CA LYS A 134 -33.47 -36.67 -26.85
C LYS A 134 -34.28 -35.81 -25.84
N GLU A 135 -34.66 -36.37 -24.68
CA GLU A 135 -35.50 -35.69 -23.66
C GLU A 135 -34.84 -34.46 -23.03
N PHE A 136 -33.50 -34.31 -23.18
CA PHE A 136 -32.76 -33.10 -22.74
C PHE A 136 -32.62 -32.07 -23.86
N GLY A 137 -32.89 -32.45 -25.12
CA GLY A 137 -32.77 -31.57 -26.29
C GLY A 137 -33.61 -30.29 -26.15
N GLY A 138 -33.02 -29.17 -26.46
CA GLY A 138 -33.66 -27.83 -26.34
C GLY A 138 -33.67 -27.24 -24.94
N LYS A 139 -33.32 -28.01 -23.88
CA LYS A 139 -33.23 -27.47 -22.51
C LYS A 139 -31.92 -26.77 -22.27
N TYR A 140 -31.98 -25.67 -21.51
CA TYR A 140 -30.74 -24.98 -21.07
C TYR A 140 -29.97 -25.82 -20.05
N VAL A 141 -28.64 -25.80 -20.16
CA VAL A 141 -27.73 -26.49 -19.23
C VAL A 141 -27.70 -25.82 -17.85
N LYS A 142 -28.16 -24.58 -17.70
CA LYS A 142 -28.29 -23.83 -16.45
C LYS A 142 -29.67 -23.17 -16.37
N ASN A 143 -30.31 -23.25 -15.22
CA ASN A 143 -31.62 -22.62 -14.99
C ASN A 143 -31.57 -21.09 -15.11
N GLU A 144 -30.43 -20.47 -14.83
CA GLU A 144 -30.20 -19.04 -14.90
C GLU A 144 -30.24 -18.49 -16.36
N TYR A 145 -30.25 -19.37 -17.38
CA TYR A 145 -30.32 -18.95 -18.78
C TYR A 145 -31.75 -18.76 -19.28
N TYR A 146 -32.76 -19.30 -18.56
CA TYR A 146 -34.14 -19.02 -18.86
C TYR A 146 -34.52 -17.57 -18.54
N ASP A 147 -35.59 -17.06 -19.18
CA ASP A 147 -36.15 -15.77 -18.80
C ASP A 147 -36.85 -15.83 -17.45
N ASP A 148 -37.06 -14.66 -16.82
CA ASP A 148 -37.64 -14.57 -15.48
C ASP A 148 -39.02 -15.28 -15.42
N GLY A 149 -39.09 -16.27 -14.56
CA GLY A 149 -40.33 -17.05 -14.35
C GLY A 149 -40.53 -18.23 -15.33
N GLU A 150 -39.64 -18.45 -16.28
CA GLU A 150 -39.73 -19.54 -17.28
C GLU A 150 -38.88 -20.75 -16.92
N ALA A 151 -37.99 -20.61 -15.94
CA ALA A 151 -37.13 -21.70 -15.51
C ALA A 151 -37.93 -22.86 -14.95
N PRO A 152 -37.66 -24.12 -15.37
CA PRO A 152 -38.37 -25.29 -14.85
C PRO A 152 -38.07 -25.48 -13.35
N GLU A 153 -39.03 -26.08 -12.63
CA GLU A 153 -38.86 -26.37 -11.19
C GLU A 153 -37.62 -27.25 -10.91
N LYS A 154 -37.33 -28.19 -11.80
CA LYS A 154 -36.14 -29.04 -11.74
C LYS A 154 -35.15 -28.63 -12.82
N SER A 155 -33.89 -28.34 -12.42
CA SER A 155 -32.84 -28.13 -13.41
C SER A 155 -32.55 -29.43 -14.18
N VAL A 156 -31.92 -29.28 -15.32
CA VAL A 156 -31.51 -30.43 -16.14
C VAL A 156 -30.54 -31.36 -15.39
N ASP A 157 -29.71 -30.83 -14.51
CA ASP A 157 -28.80 -31.62 -13.65
C ASP A 157 -29.61 -32.55 -12.74
N VAL A 158 -30.72 -32.05 -12.18
CA VAL A 158 -31.62 -32.84 -11.33
C VAL A 158 -32.36 -33.90 -12.13
N GLU A 159 -32.79 -33.58 -13.35
CA GLU A 159 -33.47 -34.55 -14.21
C GLU A 159 -32.51 -35.69 -14.62
N ILE A 160 -31.28 -35.37 -15.02
CA ILE A 160 -30.23 -36.36 -15.29
C ILE A 160 -29.98 -37.27 -14.05
N ALA A 161 -29.85 -36.65 -12.89
CA ALA A 161 -29.64 -37.41 -11.63
C ALA A 161 -30.82 -38.36 -11.32
N ILE A 162 -32.07 -37.92 -11.58
CA ILE A 162 -33.27 -38.75 -11.41
C ILE A 162 -33.26 -39.92 -12.39
N LYS A 163 -33.00 -39.68 -13.69
CA LYS A 163 -32.91 -40.68 -14.72
C LYS A 163 -31.87 -41.76 -14.36
N LEU A 164 -30.65 -41.36 -13.98
CA LEU A 164 -29.59 -42.28 -13.60
C LEU A 164 -29.94 -43.12 -12.35
N LYS A 165 -30.73 -42.57 -11.43
CA LYS A 165 -31.29 -43.31 -10.29
C LYS A 165 -32.33 -44.31 -10.73
N GLU A 166 -33.26 -43.92 -11.59
CA GLU A 166 -34.33 -44.79 -12.09
C GLU A 166 -33.77 -45.98 -12.90
N GLU A 167 -32.70 -45.68 -13.67
CA GLU A 167 -31.98 -46.70 -14.45
C GLU A 167 -31.00 -47.53 -13.61
N ASN A 168 -30.92 -47.32 -12.31
CA ASN A 168 -29.99 -47.98 -11.40
C ASN A 168 -28.50 -47.76 -11.72
N LYS A 169 -28.15 -46.63 -12.41
CA LYS A 169 -26.79 -46.26 -12.82
C LYS A 169 -26.10 -45.34 -11.82
N ALA A 170 -26.85 -44.69 -10.89
CA ALA A 170 -26.29 -43.85 -9.86
C ALA A 170 -26.17 -44.56 -8.51
N PHE A 171 -24.99 -44.74 -7.97
CA PHE A 171 -24.76 -45.29 -6.64
C PHE A 171 -25.17 -44.31 -5.54
N LYS A 172 -24.74 -43.04 -5.64
CA LYS A 172 -25.03 -41.96 -4.71
C LYS A 172 -25.14 -40.63 -5.46
N VAL A 173 -26.08 -39.81 -5.02
CA VAL A 173 -26.25 -38.44 -5.54
C VAL A 173 -26.19 -37.48 -4.37
N GLU A 174 -25.26 -36.52 -4.42
CA GLU A 174 -25.06 -35.50 -3.40
C GLU A 174 -25.07 -34.13 -4.03
N LYS A 175 -25.53 -33.11 -3.27
CA LYS A 175 -25.40 -31.73 -3.66
C LYS A 175 -23.98 -31.26 -3.30
N TYR A 176 -23.24 -30.82 -4.29
CA TYR A 176 -21.91 -30.27 -4.12
C TYR A 176 -21.95 -28.75 -4.34
N VAL A 177 -21.41 -27.98 -3.39
CA VAL A 177 -21.37 -26.53 -3.45
C VAL A 177 -19.94 -26.08 -3.66
N HIS A 178 -19.68 -25.38 -4.75
CA HIS A 178 -18.37 -24.86 -5.11
C HIS A 178 -18.50 -23.47 -5.74
N SER A 179 -17.37 -22.75 -5.83
CA SER A 179 -17.32 -21.48 -6.55
C SER A 179 -17.45 -21.73 -8.05
N TYR A 180 -18.27 -20.90 -8.73
CA TYR A 180 -18.46 -20.96 -10.17
C TYR A 180 -18.34 -19.55 -10.78
N PRO A 181 -17.64 -19.35 -11.91
CA PRO A 181 -17.46 -18.04 -12.51
C PRO A 181 -18.78 -17.55 -13.16
N ASN A 182 -19.12 -16.29 -12.88
CA ASN A 182 -20.28 -15.63 -13.47
C ASN A 182 -19.82 -14.48 -14.38
N CYS A 183 -20.62 -14.19 -15.40
CA CYS A 183 -20.43 -13.04 -16.26
C CYS A 183 -20.61 -11.75 -15.45
N TRP A 184 -19.62 -10.87 -15.47
CA TRP A 184 -19.62 -9.62 -14.70
C TRP A 184 -20.70 -8.62 -15.13
N ARG A 185 -21.31 -8.79 -16.31
CA ARG A 185 -22.39 -7.94 -16.79
C ARG A 185 -23.78 -8.46 -16.44
N THR A 186 -23.99 -9.76 -16.53
CA THR A 186 -25.30 -10.38 -16.40
C THR A 186 -25.49 -11.13 -15.10
N ASP A 187 -24.42 -11.31 -14.32
CA ASP A 187 -24.36 -12.18 -13.12
C ASP A 187 -24.77 -13.65 -13.39
N LYS A 188 -24.96 -14.03 -14.66
CA LYS A 188 -25.30 -15.40 -15.06
C LYS A 188 -24.02 -16.27 -15.15
N PRO A 189 -24.11 -17.57 -14.82
CA PRO A 189 -23.01 -18.51 -14.96
C PRO A 189 -22.46 -18.50 -16.39
N ILE A 190 -21.14 -18.59 -16.54
CA ILE A 190 -20.51 -18.75 -17.87
C ILE A 190 -20.34 -20.24 -18.20
N LEU A 191 -20.22 -20.57 -19.49
CA LEU A 191 -19.81 -21.91 -19.94
C LEU A 191 -18.39 -21.87 -20.49
N TYR A 192 -17.58 -22.89 -20.17
CA TYR A 192 -16.39 -23.18 -20.92
C TYR A 192 -16.80 -23.80 -22.24
N TYR A 193 -16.58 -23.12 -23.33
CA TYR A 193 -17.04 -23.51 -24.65
C TYR A 193 -15.87 -23.46 -25.65
N PRO A 194 -15.67 -24.51 -26.46
CA PRO A 194 -14.63 -24.52 -27.48
C PRO A 194 -14.97 -23.53 -28.60
N LEU A 195 -14.10 -22.58 -28.84
CA LEU A 195 -14.17 -21.62 -29.93
C LEU A 195 -12.83 -21.56 -30.64
N ASP A 196 -12.87 -21.52 -31.96
CA ASP A 196 -11.70 -21.20 -32.77
C ASP A 196 -11.23 -19.80 -32.42
N SER A 197 -9.95 -19.64 -32.19
CA SER A 197 -9.38 -18.39 -31.70
C SER A 197 -7.97 -18.21 -32.28
N TRP A 198 -7.55 -16.96 -32.41
CA TRP A 198 -6.19 -16.61 -32.76
C TRP A 198 -5.34 -16.44 -31.51
N PHE A 199 -4.16 -17.03 -31.50
CA PHE A 199 -3.24 -17.01 -30.38
C PHE A 199 -1.89 -16.41 -30.77
N ILE A 200 -1.30 -15.66 -29.86
CA ILE A 200 0.13 -15.34 -29.89
C ILE A 200 0.88 -16.43 -29.12
N LYS A 201 1.89 -17.04 -29.75
CA LYS A 201 2.67 -18.13 -29.15
C LYS A 201 3.69 -17.59 -28.12
N VAL A 202 3.17 -17.12 -27.01
CA VAL A 202 3.98 -16.53 -25.90
C VAL A 202 4.90 -17.58 -25.28
N THR A 203 4.53 -18.87 -25.39
CA THR A 203 5.35 -19.98 -24.89
C THR A 203 6.74 -20.04 -25.51
N ASP A 204 6.95 -19.51 -26.71
CA ASP A 204 8.26 -19.47 -27.39
C ASP A 204 9.22 -18.47 -26.71
N VAL A 205 8.71 -17.44 -26.02
CA VAL A 205 9.50 -16.41 -25.33
C VAL A 205 9.33 -16.46 -23.81
N ARG A 206 8.64 -17.45 -23.27
CA ARG A 206 8.29 -17.57 -21.84
C ARG A 206 9.51 -17.49 -20.94
N ASP A 207 10.54 -18.28 -21.22
CA ASP A 207 11.74 -18.34 -20.38
C ASP A 207 12.51 -17.02 -20.45
N ARG A 208 12.51 -16.37 -21.61
CA ARG A 208 13.12 -15.05 -21.80
C ARG A 208 12.37 -13.95 -21.05
N MET A 209 11.04 -13.95 -21.07
CA MET A 209 10.24 -13.03 -20.23
C MET A 209 10.56 -13.18 -18.74
N HIS A 210 10.67 -14.42 -18.27
CA HIS A 210 11.02 -14.70 -16.88
C HIS A 210 12.43 -14.16 -16.56
N GLU A 211 13.42 -14.39 -17.41
CA GLU A 211 14.80 -13.89 -17.25
C GLU A 211 14.84 -12.35 -17.20
N LEU A 212 14.21 -11.68 -18.16
CA LEU A 212 14.16 -10.21 -18.23
C LEU A 212 13.46 -9.59 -17.01
N ASN A 213 12.45 -10.24 -16.47
CA ASN A 213 11.76 -9.78 -15.26
C ASN A 213 12.67 -9.68 -14.03
N LEU A 214 13.73 -10.50 -13.94
CA LEU A 214 14.68 -10.44 -12.82
C LEU A 214 15.48 -9.13 -12.80
N GLY A 215 15.57 -8.44 -13.94
CA GLY A 215 16.22 -7.14 -14.06
C GLY A 215 15.33 -5.95 -13.71
N ILE A 216 14.04 -6.15 -13.49
CA ILE A 216 13.06 -5.09 -13.15
C ILE A 216 13.07 -4.84 -11.65
N ASN A 217 13.13 -3.55 -11.25
CA ASN A 217 13.02 -3.16 -9.84
C ASN A 217 11.56 -3.16 -9.38
N TRP A 218 11.14 -4.23 -8.72
CA TRP A 218 9.80 -4.37 -8.16
C TRP A 218 9.68 -3.86 -6.73
N LYS A 219 8.63 -3.11 -6.46
CA LYS A 219 8.16 -2.74 -5.12
C LYS A 219 6.73 -3.29 -4.90
N PRO A 220 6.54 -4.33 -4.05
CA PRO A 220 7.58 -5.06 -3.33
C PRO A 220 8.27 -6.11 -4.24
N LYS A 221 9.49 -6.45 -3.93
CA LYS A 221 10.29 -7.45 -4.66
C LYS A 221 9.58 -8.81 -4.77
N ALA A 222 8.88 -9.21 -3.69
CA ALA A 222 8.12 -10.46 -3.64
C ALA A 222 7.00 -10.56 -4.71
N THR A 223 6.44 -9.45 -5.16
CA THR A 223 5.44 -9.45 -6.26
C THR A 223 6.11 -9.81 -7.59
N GLY A 224 7.27 -9.25 -7.88
CA GLY A 224 8.03 -9.52 -9.11
C GLY A 224 8.59 -10.94 -9.16
N GLU A 225 9.26 -11.40 -8.11
CA GLU A 225 9.85 -12.74 -8.06
C GLU A 225 8.80 -13.85 -7.84
N GLY A 226 7.80 -13.58 -6.99
CA GLY A 226 6.76 -14.55 -6.65
C GLY A 226 5.59 -14.50 -7.62
N ARG A 227 4.60 -13.62 -7.39
CA ARG A 227 3.32 -13.61 -8.13
C ARG A 227 3.50 -13.45 -9.64
N PHE A 228 4.30 -12.47 -10.07
CA PHE A 228 4.54 -12.20 -11.49
C PHE A 228 5.51 -13.20 -12.10
N GLY A 229 6.65 -13.50 -11.43
CA GLY A 229 7.61 -14.49 -11.90
C GLY A 229 7.02 -15.88 -12.08
N ASN A 230 6.21 -16.34 -11.11
CA ASN A 230 5.49 -17.61 -11.23
C ASN A 230 4.46 -17.61 -12.37
N TRP A 231 3.80 -16.49 -12.60
CA TRP A 231 2.89 -16.34 -13.75
C TRP A 231 3.64 -16.47 -15.08
N LEU A 232 4.79 -15.80 -15.22
CA LEU A 232 5.62 -15.88 -16.43
C LEU A 232 6.17 -17.29 -16.64
N ALA A 233 6.67 -17.95 -15.61
CA ALA A 233 7.20 -19.31 -15.69
C ALA A 233 6.16 -20.35 -16.16
N ASN A 234 4.86 -20.07 -15.93
CA ASN A 234 3.75 -20.94 -16.30
C ASN A 234 2.84 -20.29 -17.36
N ALA A 235 3.32 -19.30 -18.11
CA ALA A 235 2.54 -18.61 -19.10
C ALA A 235 2.11 -19.57 -20.24
N ASN A 236 0.84 -19.48 -20.59
CA ASN A 236 0.25 -20.12 -21.77
C ASN A 236 0.21 -19.16 -22.94
N ASP A 237 -0.05 -19.68 -24.15
CA ASP A 237 -0.26 -18.85 -25.33
C ASP A 237 -1.41 -17.88 -25.12
N TRP A 238 -1.23 -16.67 -25.60
CA TRP A 238 -2.18 -15.59 -25.41
C TRP A 238 -3.29 -15.62 -26.44
N ASN A 239 -4.52 -15.95 -26.03
CA ASN A 239 -5.69 -15.81 -26.87
C ASN A 239 -5.90 -14.33 -27.21
N LEU A 240 -5.60 -13.94 -28.45
CA LEU A 240 -5.63 -12.57 -28.93
C LEU A 240 -7.02 -12.15 -29.41
N SER A 241 -7.80 -13.09 -30.01
CA SER A 241 -9.06 -12.74 -30.64
C SER A 241 -10.22 -12.56 -29.68
N ARG A 242 -11.12 -11.63 -30.02
CA ARG A 242 -12.34 -11.33 -29.25
C ARG A 242 -13.54 -11.19 -30.15
N SER A 243 -14.58 -11.99 -29.92
CA SER A 243 -15.86 -11.87 -30.63
C SER A 243 -16.68 -10.71 -30.05
N ARG A 244 -16.41 -9.51 -30.55
CA ARG A 244 -17.01 -8.24 -30.11
C ARG A 244 -17.45 -7.38 -31.29
N TYR A 245 -18.31 -6.37 -31.01
CA TYR A 245 -18.73 -5.42 -32.05
C TYR A 245 -17.76 -4.27 -32.23
N TRP A 246 -17.13 -3.80 -31.17
CA TRP A 246 -16.28 -2.62 -31.19
C TRP A 246 -14.91 -2.89 -30.58
N GLY A 247 -13.88 -2.42 -31.23
CA GLY A 247 -12.48 -2.56 -30.89
C GLY A 247 -11.61 -2.57 -32.15
N ILE A 248 -10.34 -2.91 -32.04
CA ILE A 248 -9.39 -2.99 -33.14
C ILE A 248 -9.62 -4.31 -33.90
N PRO A 249 -9.95 -4.28 -35.22
CA PRO A 249 -10.11 -5.48 -36.04
C PRO A 249 -8.80 -6.26 -36.18
N LEU A 250 -8.87 -7.60 -36.16
CA LEU A 250 -7.72 -8.43 -36.54
C LEU A 250 -7.37 -8.18 -38.01
N PRO A 251 -6.12 -7.83 -38.36
CA PRO A 251 -5.71 -7.52 -39.71
C PRO A 251 -5.39 -8.79 -40.51
N ILE A 252 -6.28 -9.79 -40.47
CA ILE A 252 -6.07 -11.12 -41.06
C ILE A 252 -7.20 -11.37 -42.08
N TRP A 253 -6.82 -11.66 -43.30
CA TRP A 253 -7.73 -12.08 -44.37
C TRP A 253 -7.50 -13.55 -44.72
N ARG A 254 -8.59 -14.31 -44.91
CA ARG A 254 -8.53 -15.74 -45.22
C ARG A 254 -9.48 -16.09 -46.39
N THR A 255 -9.08 -17.13 -47.14
CA THR A 255 -9.97 -17.78 -48.10
C THR A 255 -11.09 -18.53 -47.36
N GLU A 256 -12.24 -18.76 -47.98
CA GLU A 256 -13.39 -19.46 -47.40
C GLU A 256 -13.02 -20.88 -46.90
N ASP A 257 -12.11 -21.57 -47.63
CA ASP A 257 -11.61 -22.89 -47.24
C ASP A 257 -10.49 -22.86 -46.19
N GLY A 258 -10.13 -21.66 -45.72
CA GLY A 258 -9.14 -21.43 -44.64
C GLY A 258 -7.70 -21.84 -45.01
N LYS A 259 -7.39 -22.11 -46.29
CA LYS A 259 -6.06 -22.64 -46.67
C LYS A 259 -5.05 -21.55 -46.99
N GLU A 260 -5.50 -20.34 -47.31
CA GLU A 260 -4.61 -19.21 -47.57
C GLU A 260 -4.97 -18.05 -46.65
N GLU A 261 -3.94 -17.43 -46.11
CA GLU A 261 -4.06 -16.36 -45.10
C GLU A 261 -3.12 -15.22 -45.50
N LEU A 262 -3.55 -13.97 -45.23
CA LEU A 262 -2.74 -12.77 -45.35
C LEU A 262 -2.87 -11.98 -44.03
N ILE A 263 -1.73 -11.61 -43.42
CA ILE A 263 -1.66 -10.72 -42.27
C ILE A 263 -1.14 -9.38 -42.77
N ILE A 264 -1.92 -8.33 -42.60
CA ILE A 264 -1.59 -6.99 -43.08
C ILE A 264 -0.90 -6.19 -41.99
N GLY A 265 0.32 -5.75 -42.24
CA GLY A 265 1.16 -5.04 -41.28
C GLY A 265 1.11 -3.52 -41.38
N SER A 266 0.53 -2.94 -42.43
CA SER A 266 0.44 -1.49 -42.59
C SER A 266 -0.70 -1.06 -43.51
N VAL A 267 -1.12 0.21 -43.41
CA VAL A 267 -2.09 0.79 -44.32
C VAL A 267 -1.56 0.84 -45.76
N SER A 268 -0.26 1.09 -45.92
CA SER A 268 0.37 1.04 -47.24
C SER A 268 0.21 -0.34 -47.91
N GLU A 269 0.51 -1.42 -47.14
CA GLU A 269 0.33 -2.79 -47.62
C GLU A 269 -1.14 -3.11 -47.88
N LEU A 270 -2.06 -2.65 -47.00
CA LEU A 270 -3.50 -2.83 -47.22
C LEU A 270 -3.94 -2.19 -48.54
N LYS A 271 -3.52 -0.96 -48.87
CA LYS A 271 -3.83 -0.28 -50.14
C LYS A 271 -3.27 -1.02 -51.34
N GLU A 272 -2.04 -1.54 -51.28
CA GLU A 272 -1.46 -2.38 -52.32
C GLU A 272 -2.31 -3.63 -52.58
N LYS A 273 -2.71 -4.32 -51.51
CA LYS A 273 -3.55 -5.53 -51.62
C LYS A 273 -4.98 -5.22 -52.08
N ILE A 274 -5.54 -4.08 -51.74
CA ILE A 274 -6.80 -3.59 -52.29
C ILE A 274 -6.67 -3.34 -53.81
N ALA A 275 -5.60 -2.69 -54.25
CA ALA A 275 -5.35 -2.44 -55.68
C ALA A 275 -5.22 -3.77 -56.48
N GLU A 276 -4.52 -4.78 -55.91
CA GLU A 276 -4.44 -6.14 -56.49
C GLU A 276 -5.85 -6.77 -56.61
N ALA A 277 -6.68 -6.63 -55.55
CA ALA A 277 -8.04 -7.17 -55.53
C ALA A 277 -8.98 -6.47 -56.53
N VAL A 278 -8.85 -5.16 -56.69
CA VAL A 278 -9.60 -4.40 -57.74
C VAL A 278 -9.17 -4.84 -59.14
N ALA A 279 -7.85 -4.96 -59.39
CA ALA A 279 -7.33 -5.43 -60.67
C ALA A 279 -7.79 -6.86 -61.03
N ALA A 280 -7.93 -7.73 -60.01
CA ALA A 280 -8.46 -9.09 -60.17
C ALA A 280 -9.99 -9.17 -60.25
N GLY A 281 -10.72 -8.06 -60.10
CA GLY A 281 -12.18 -8.01 -60.08
C GLY A 281 -12.85 -8.61 -58.83
N VAL A 282 -12.09 -8.78 -57.77
CA VAL A 282 -12.59 -9.27 -56.45
C VAL A 282 -13.23 -8.12 -55.65
N MET A 283 -12.74 -6.90 -55.82
CA MET A 283 -13.32 -5.64 -55.32
C MET A 283 -13.69 -4.69 -56.45
N GLU A 284 -14.72 -3.86 -56.24
CA GLU A 284 -15.17 -2.88 -57.21
C GLU A 284 -14.32 -1.61 -57.20
N SER A 285 -13.94 -1.14 -56.08
CA SER A 285 -13.16 0.10 -55.87
C SER A 285 -12.38 0.08 -54.57
N ASP A 286 -11.37 0.96 -54.45
CA ASP A 286 -10.62 1.21 -53.22
C ASP A 286 -11.43 2.16 -52.30
N PRO A 287 -11.86 1.74 -51.12
CA PRO A 287 -12.58 2.61 -50.20
C PRO A 287 -11.68 3.75 -49.62
N PHE A 288 -10.38 3.61 -49.74
CA PHE A 288 -9.37 4.57 -49.25
C PHE A 288 -8.63 5.26 -50.42
N ALA A 289 -9.28 5.45 -51.57
CA ALA A 289 -8.64 5.98 -52.77
C ALA A 289 -7.90 7.32 -52.54
N ASP A 290 -8.52 8.21 -51.79
CA ASP A 290 -7.99 9.54 -51.49
C ASP A 290 -6.94 9.58 -50.38
N PHE A 291 -6.78 8.53 -49.56
CA PHE A 291 -5.77 8.43 -48.52
C PHE A 291 -4.38 8.22 -49.12
N VAL A 292 -3.41 9.06 -48.72
CA VAL A 292 -2.01 9.00 -49.18
C VAL A 292 -1.11 8.40 -48.10
N PRO A 293 -0.59 7.17 -48.28
CA PRO A 293 0.37 6.59 -47.33
C PRO A 293 1.62 7.47 -47.20
N GLY A 294 2.01 7.75 -45.92
CA GLY A 294 3.16 8.60 -45.62
C GLY A 294 2.85 10.10 -45.48
N ASP A 295 1.66 10.56 -45.83
CA ASP A 295 1.20 11.91 -45.44
C ASP A 295 0.60 11.85 -44.05
N MET A 296 1.33 12.41 -43.07
CA MET A 296 0.98 12.40 -41.64
C MET A 296 0.11 13.60 -41.23
N SER A 297 -0.51 14.32 -42.20
CA SER A 297 -1.42 15.42 -41.89
C SER A 297 -2.76 14.91 -41.34
N GLU A 298 -3.36 15.64 -40.39
CA GLU A 298 -4.67 15.36 -39.82
C GLU A 298 -5.75 15.21 -40.89
N ALA A 299 -5.72 16.07 -41.90
CA ALA A 299 -6.67 16.02 -43.03
C ALA A 299 -6.58 14.71 -43.82
N ASN A 300 -5.40 14.10 -43.93
CA ASN A 300 -5.22 12.81 -44.58
C ASN A 300 -5.69 11.67 -43.69
N TYR A 301 -5.47 11.75 -42.37
CA TYR A 301 -5.97 10.74 -41.43
C TYR A 301 -7.50 10.68 -41.36
N ASP A 302 -8.20 11.78 -41.56
CA ASP A 302 -9.66 11.85 -41.63
C ASP A 302 -10.24 11.09 -42.83
N LEU A 303 -9.42 10.73 -43.81
CA LEU A 303 -9.81 9.99 -45.04
C LEU A 303 -9.81 8.47 -44.87
N ILE A 304 -9.38 7.95 -43.70
CA ILE A 304 -9.30 6.51 -43.45
C ILE A 304 -10.05 6.11 -42.18
N ASP A 305 -10.84 5.05 -42.30
CA ASP A 305 -11.53 4.41 -41.18
C ASP A 305 -11.21 2.92 -41.16
N LEU A 306 -10.50 2.46 -40.13
CA LEU A 306 -10.08 1.06 -39.94
C LEU A 306 -11.00 0.29 -39.00
N HIS A 307 -12.14 0.84 -38.58
CA HIS A 307 -13.10 0.12 -37.77
C HIS A 307 -13.79 -1.02 -38.53
N LYS A 308 -14.32 -1.96 -37.77
CA LYS A 308 -14.90 -3.22 -38.22
C LYS A 308 -15.96 -3.02 -39.35
N ASN A 309 -16.82 -2.03 -39.21
CA ASN A 309 -17.88 -1.73 -40.19
C ASN A 309 -17.36 -1.34 -41.56
N VAL A 310 -16.12 -0.88 -41.69
CA VAL A 310 -15.47 -0.53 -42.95
C VAL A 310 -14.59 -1.66 -43.44
N VAL A 311 -13.69 -2.18 -42.58
CA VAL A 311 -12.70 -3.18 -43.02
C VAL A 311 -13.30 -4.56 -43.26
N ASP A 312 -14.48 -4.90 -42.71
CA ASP A 312 -15.19 -6.16 -43.02
C ASP A 312 -15.71 -6.22 -44.47
N GLU A 313 -15.91 -5.06 -45.10
CA GLU A 313 -16.33 -4.98 -46.51
C GLU A 313 -15.15 -5.14 -47.47
N ILE A 314 -13.92 -5.04 -47.01
CA ILE A 314 -12.70 -5.17 -47.81
C ILE A 314 -12.44 -6.65 -48.12
N LYS A 315 -12.44 -6.98 -49.38
CA LYS A 315 -12.06 -8.30 -49.89
C LYS A 315 -10.69 -8.21 -50.54
N LEU A 316 -9.79 -9.10 -50.17
CA LEU A 316 -8.48 -9.22 -50.80
C LEU A 316 -8.44 -10.43 -51.76
N VAL A 317 -7.40 -10.53 -52.55
CA VAL A 317 -7.18 -11.65 -53.43
C VAL A 317 -5.99 -12.49 -52.96
N SER A 318 -6.19 -13.79 -52.88
CA SER A 318 -5.13 -14.72 -52.49
C SER A 318 -4.13 -14.97 -53.64
N PRO A 319 -2.93 -15.50 -53.34
CA PRO A 319 -1.97 -15.92 -54.36
C PRO A 319 -2.56 -16.89 -55.40
N SER A 320 -3.53 -17.68 -55.02
CA SER A 320 -4.23 -18.60 -55.95
C SER A 320 -5.40 -17.94 -56.76
N GLY A 321 -5.65 -16.63 -56.55
CA GLY A 321 -6.70 -15.86 -57.18
C GLY A 321 -8.09 -15.98 -56.55
N LYS A 322 -8.19 -16.55 -55.31
CA LYS A 322 -9.45 -16.66 -54.56
C LYS A 322 -9.74 -15.39 -53.78
N ALA A 323 -11.04 -15.09 -53.61
CA ALA A 323 -11.44 -14.01 -52.70
C ALA A 323 -11.15 -14.38 -51.25
N MET A 324 -10.63 -13.41 -50.53
CA MET A 324 -10.35 -13.52 -49.10
C MET A 324 -11.22 -12.52 -48.32
N ARG A 325 -11.69 -12.92 -47.17
CA ARG A 325 -12.47 -12.09 -46.24
C ARG A 325 -11.68 -11.92 -44.95
N ARG A 326 -11.86 -10.77 -44.29
CA ARG A 326 -11.25 -10.52 -42.98
C ARG A 326 -11.85 -11.45 -41.94
N GLU A 327 -11.02 -11.90 -40.99
CA GLU A 327 -11.45 -12.60 -39.75
C GLU A 327 -12.39 -11.72 -38.93
N ALA A 328 -13.54 -12.24 -38.52
CA ALA A 328 -14.63 -11.45 -37.93
C ALA A 328 -14.27 -10.89 -36.56
N ASP A 329 -13.32 -11.50 -35.86
CA ASP A 329 -12.93 -11.13 -34.51
C ASP A 329 -12.12 -9.82 -34.43
N LEU A 330 -12.07 -9.27 -33.26
CA LEU A 330 -11.28 -8.10 -32.89
C LEU A 330 -10.07 -8.53 -32.07
N ILE A 331 -9.10 -7.63 -31.92
CA ILE A 331 -7.94 -7.79 -31.02
C ILE A 331 -8.36 -7.62 -29.57
N ASP A 332 -7.73 -8.36 -28.67
CA ASP A 332 -7.86 -8.16 -27.22
C ASP A 332 -7.41 -6.75 -26.84
N VAL A 333 -8.26 -6.02 -26.12
CA VAL A 333 -7.96 -4.66 -25.60
C VAL A 333 -6.67 -4.58 -24.77
N TRP A 334 -6.25 -5.71 -24.21
CA TRP A 334 -4.96 -5.79 -23.51
C TRP A 334 -3.75 -5.70 -24.45
N PHE A 335 -3.92 -6.06 -25.72
CA PHE A 335 -2.91 -5.81 -26.74
C PHE A 335 -2.80 -4.32 -27.05
N ASP A 336 -3.94 -3.62 -27.17
CA ASP A 336 -3.97 -2.17 -27.42
C ASP A 336 -3.20 -1.44 -26.31
N SER A 337 -3.56 -1.70 -25.05
CA SER A 337 -2.92 -1.08 -23.90
C SER A 337 -1.45 -1.51 -23.73
N GLY A 338 -1.12 -2.76 -24.10
CA GLY A 338 0.25 -3.29 -24.07
C GLY A 338 1.15 -2.72 -25.17
N SER A 339 0.55 -2.23 -26.27
CA SER A 339 1.25 -1.58 -27.37
C SER A 339 1.49 -0.07 -27.15
N MET A 340 0.91 0.52 -26.11
CA MET A 340 0.94 1.96 -25.86
C MET A 340 2.35 2.58 -25.92
N PRO A 341 3.42 1.96 -25.37
CA PRO A 341 4.76 2.56 -25.43
C PRO A 341 5.26 2.88 -26.85
N TYR A 342 4.73 2.19 -27.82
CA TYR A 342 5.10 2.32 -29.24
C TYR A 342 4.01 3.03 -30.04
N ALA A 343 2.77 2.64 -29.86
CA ALA A 343 1.62 3.16 -30.59
C ALA A 343 1.38 4.66 -30.41
N GLN A 344 1.63 5.19 -29.20
CA GLN A 344 1.51 6.62 -28.92
C GLN A 344 2.46 7.49 -29.76
N TRP A 345 3.53 6.92 -30.28
CA TRP A 345 4.54 7.58 -31.11
C TRP A 345 4.39 7.25 -32.58
N HIS A 346 3.36 6.48 -32.94
CA HIS A 346 3.13 5.95 -34.31
C HIS A 346 4.34 5.16 -34.85
N TYR A 347 5.04 4.47 -33.93
CA TYR A 347 6.16 3.60 -34.29
C TYR A 347 5.67 2.36 -35.07
N PRO A 348 6.37 1.90 -36.12
CA PRO A 348 7.70 2.37 -36.60
C PRO A 348 7.64 3.42 -37.72
N PHE A 349 6.48 3.98 -38.04
CA PHE A 349 6.26 4.87 -39.19
C PHE A 349 6.71 6.31 -38.90
N GLU A 350 6.58 6.76 -37.66
CA GLU A 350 7.09 8.03 -37.14
C GLU A 350 7.94 7.78 -35.89
N ASN A 351 8.76 8.76 -35.51
CA ASN A 351 9.54 8.81 -34.28
C ASN A 351 10.42 7.57 -33.99
N LYS A 352 10.82 6.84 -35.05
CA LYS A 352 11.52 5.56 -34.93
C LYS A 352 12.78 5.65 -34.09
N GLU A 353 13.70 6.58 -34.42
CA GLU A 353 14.96 6.75 -33.68
C GLU A 353 14.71 7.07 -32.20
N MET A 354 13.77 7.98 -31.90
CA MET A 354 13.41 8.38 -30.55
C MET A 354 12.89 7.20 -29.71
N VAL A 355 12.04 6.36 -30.31
CA VAL A 355 11.50 5.17 -29.63
C VAL A 355 12.60 4.14 -29.40
N GLU A 356 13.40 3.82 -30.41
CA GLU A 356 14.45 2.81 -30.32
C GLU A 356 15.56 3.19 -29.33
N GLU A 357 15.94 4.46 -29.26
CA GLU A 357 17.01 4.94 -28.40
C GLU A 357 16.59 5.26 -26.97
N THR A 358 15.40 5.81 -26.76
CA THR A 358 15.04 6.45 -25.50
C THR A 358 13.69 6.02 -24.91
N TRP A 359 12.60 6.03 -25.70
CA TRP A 359 11.23 6.05 -25.18
C TRP A 359 10.51 4.70 -25.11
N ARG A 360 11.13 3.63 -25.56
CA ARG A 360 10.52 2.29 -25.52
C ARG A 360 10.38 1.70 -24.11
N LYS A 361 11.12 2.21 -23.14
CA LYS A 361 11.10 1.77 -21.75
C LYS A 361 10.62 2.86 -20.83
N ALA A 362 9.55 2.62 -20.11
CA ALA A 362 9.14 3.51 -19.02
C ALA A 362 10.14 3.47 -17.86
N ASP A 363 10.50 4.63 -17.32
CA ASP A 363 11.31 4.67 -16.10
C ASP A 363 10.54 4.16 -14.89
N PHE A 364 9.21 4.38 -14.86
CA PHE A 364 8.35 4.04 -13.73
C PHE A 364 6.93 3.71 -14.18
N ILE A 365 6.33 2.68 -13.55
CA ILE A 365 4.92 2.32 -13.68
C ILE A 365 4.35 1.95 -12.30
N ALA A 366 3.11 2.39 -12.00
CA ALA A 366 2.42 2.11 -10.74
C ALA A 366 0.96 1.77 -10.97
N GLU A 367 0.58 0.51 -10.70
CA GLU A 367 -0.78 0.00 -10.83
C GLU A 367 -1.09 -1.03 -9.73
N GLY A 368 -2.34 -1.48 -9.65
CA GLY A 368 -2.77 -2.50 -8.70
C GLY A 368 -2.07 -3.85 -8.92
N VAL A 369 -1.99 -4.64 -7.86
CA VAL A 369 -1.36 -5.98 -7.88
C VAL A 369 -2.05 -6.96 -8.84
N ASP A 370 -3.32 -6.74 -9.17
CA ASP A 370 -4.07 -7.50 -10.17
C ASP A 370 -3.48 -7.36 -11.58
N GLN A 371 -2.78 -6.26 -11.87
CA GLN A 371 -2.15 -6.00 -13.17
C GLN A 371 -0.93 -6.90 -13.45
N THR A 372 -0.48 -7.69 -12.51
CA THR A 372 0.44 -8.82 -12.77
C THR A 372 -0.13 -9.85 -13.73
N ARG A 373 -1.46 -9.90 -13.88
CA ARG A 373 -2.19 -10.71 -14.88
C ARG A 373 -2.99 -9.84 -15.86
N GLY A 374 -2.55 -8.62 -16.08
CA GLY A 374 -3.16 -7.65 -16.98
C GLY A 374 -2.08 -6.80 -17.62
N TRP A 375 -2.08 -5.50 -17.39
CA TRP A 375 -1.22 -4.54 -18.08
C TRP A 375 0.28 -4.77 -17.91
N PHE A 376 0.75 -5.13 -16.70
CA PHE A 376 2.18 -5.46 -16.51
C PHE A 376 2.61 -6.63 -17.40
N TYR A 377 1.77 -7.65 -17.50
CA TYR A 377 2.06 -8.82 -18.33
C TYR A 377 2.07 -8.47 -19.82
N THR A 378 1.05 -7.78 -20.33
CA THR A 378 0.92 -7.50 -21.76
C THR A 378 1.99 -6.54 -22.27
N LEU A 379 2.34 -5.51 -21.50
CA LEU A 379 3.49 -4.64 -21.78
C LEU A 379 4.79 -5.46 -21.89
N HIS A 380 5.04 -6.33 -20.90
CA HIS A 380 6.27 -7.12 -20.85
C HIS A 380 6.34 -8.16 -21.99
N ALA A 381 5.23 -8.82 -22.30
CA ALA A 381 5.16 -9.80 -23.37
C ALA A 381 5.43 -9.16 -24.76
N ILE A 382 4.77 -8.02 -25.05
CA ILE A 382 4.97 -7.30 -26.32
C ILE A 382 6.42 -6.79 -26.41
N ALA A 383 6.97 -6.18 -25.37
CA ALA A 383 8.35 -5.70 -25.36
C ALA A 383 9.37 -6.83 -25.59
N THR A 384 9.16 -7.98 -24.93
CA THR A 384 10.05 -9.15 -25.10
C THR A 384 9.99 -9.67 -26.53
N MET A 385 8.80 -9.82 -27.11
CA MET A 385 8.64 -10.37 -28.45
C MET A 385 9.16 -9.44 -29.55
N THR A 386 9.03 -8.12 -29.38
CA THR A 386 9.39 -7.14 -30.42
C THR A 386 10.83 -6.63 -30.29
N PHE A 387 11.36 -6.50 -29.06
CA PHE A 387 12.65 -5.87 -28.81
C PHE A 387 13.63 -6.69 -27.98
N ASP A 388 13.24 -7.88 -27.52
CA ASP A 388 14.02 -8.72 -26.58
C ASP A 388 14.43 -7.96 -25.31
N ASP A 389 13.51 -7.12 -24.77
CA ASP A 389 13.81 -6.22 -23.69
C ASP A 389 12.57 -5.99 -22.77
N VAL A 390 12.77 -5.26 -21.67
CA VAL A 390 11.68 -4.88 -20.75
C VAL A 390 10.94 -3.64 -21.24
N ALA A 391 9.65 -3.52 -20.93
CA ALA A 391 8.84 -2.33 -21.22
C ALA A 391 9.01 -1.23 -20.14
N TYR A 392 9.47 -1.57 -18.96
CA TYR A 392 9.59 -0.67 -17.81
C TYR A 392 10.75 -1.11 -16.90
N LYS A 393 11.38 -0.13 -16.22
CA LYS A 393 12.54 -0.34 -15.34
C LYS A 393 12.14 -0.54 -13.88
N ASN A 394 11.14 0.24 -13.40
CA ASN A 394 10.70 0.26 -12.02
C ASN A 394 9.18 0.09 -11.93
N VAL A 395 8.72 -0.76 -11.03
CA VAL A 395 7.30 -1.05 -10.80
C VAL A 395 6.94 -0.88 -9.34
N VAL A 396 5.92 -0.09 -9.06
CA VAL A 396 5.22 -0.09 -7.78
C VAL A 396 3.90 -0.81 -7.96
N SER A 397 3.79 -2.00 -7.35
CA SER A 397 2.58 -2.81 -7.38
C SER A 397 1.70 -2.43 -6.19
N ASN A 398 0.69 -1.59 -6.44
CA ASN A 398 -0.14 -1.03 -5.37
C ASN A 398 -1.02 -2.08 -4.67
N GLY A 399 -1.11 -1.96 -3.35
CA GLY A 399 -2.06 -2.68 -2.51
C GLY A 399 -3.49 -2.15 -2.65
N LEU A 400 -4.42 -2.76 -1.92
CA LEU A 400 -5.82 -2.34 -1.92
C LEU A 400 -6.09 -1.22 -0.93
N VAL A 401 -7.00 -0.31 -1.28
CA VAL A 401 -7.60 0.63 -0.33
C VAL A 401 -8.81 -0.05 0.31
N LEU A 402 -8.72 -0.31 1.61
CA LEU A 402 -9.75 -0.97 2.42
C LEU A 402 -10.46 0.07 3.29
N ASP A 403 -11.64 -0.26 3.80
CA ASP A 403 -12.29 0.57 4.81
C ASP A 403 -11.48 0.59 6.13
N LYS A 404 -11.87 1.42 7.09
CA LYS A 404 -11.19 1.54 8.39
C LYS A 404 -11.12 0.22 9.18
N ASN A 405 -12.01 -0.74 8.89
CA ASN A 405 -12.04 -2.05 9.52
C ASN A 405 -11.19 -3.10 8.77
N GLY A 406 -10.62 -2.71 7.61
CA GLY A 406 -9.83 -3.61 6.76
C GLY A 406 -10.66 -4.46 5.81
N GLN A 407 -11.93 -4.09 5.54
CA GLN A 407 -12.78 -4.77 4.58
C GLN A 407 -12.71 -4.11 3.20
N LYS A 408 -12.88 -4.90 2.14
CA LYS A 408 -12.93 -4.37 0.77
C LYS A 408 -14.11 -3.43 0.60
N MET A 409 -13.85 -2.23 0.10
CA MET A 409 -14.90 -1.25 -0.19
C MET A 409 -15.77 -1.71 -1.36
N SER A 410 -17.09 -1.58 -1.21
CA SER A 410 -18.03 -1.77 -2.30
C SER A 410 -19.28 -0.89 -2.13
N LYS A 411 -19.85 -0.44 -3.25
CA LYS A 411 -21.12 0.33 -3.23
C LYS A 411 -22.26 -0.48 -2.60
N ARG A 412 -22.28 -1.80 -2.81
CA ARG A 412 -23.29 -2.71 -2.27
C ARG A 412 -23.27 -2.79 -0.75
N LEU A 413 -22.09 -2.74 -0.14
CA LEU A 413 -21.93 -2.78 1.33
C LEU A 413 -22.11 -1.41 1.99
N GLY A 414 -22.18 -0.32 1.20
CA GLY A 414 -22.30 1.04 1.71
C GLY A 414 -21.06 1.54 2.46
N ASN A 415 -19.93 0.84 2.34
CA ASN A 415 -18.65 1.19 2.98
C ASN A 415 -17.66 1.87 2.03
N ALA A 416 -18.07 2.18 0.80
CA ALA A 416 -17.25 2.91 -0.16
C ALA A 416 -17.19 4.39 0.21
N VAL A 417 -15.99 4.95 0.27
CA VAL A 417 -15.76 6.39 0.45
C VAL A 417 -15.74 7.05 -0.92
N ASP A 418 -16.52 8.12 -1.09
CA ASP A 418 -16.52 8.91 -2.31
C ASP A 418 -15.27 9.81 -2.36
N PRO A 419 -14.41 9.68 -3.39
CA PRO A 419 -13.16 10.43 -3.47
C PRO A 419 -13.38 11.94 -3.58
N PHE A 420 -14.36 12.40 -4.35
CA PHE A 420 -14.59 13.82 -4.58
C PHE A 420 -15.14 14.51 -3.33
N THR A 421 -16.04 13.86 -2.60
CA THR A 421 -16.52 14.35 -1.30
C THR A 421 -15.36 14.48 -0.32
N THR A 422 -14.43 13.51 -0.29
CA THR A 422 -13.23 13.53 0.54
C THR A 422 -12.32 14.69 0.14
N LEU A 423 -12.02 14.84 -1.15
CA LEU A 423 -11.16 15.93 -1.65
C LEU A 423 -11.76 17.32 -1.39
N ASN A 424 -13.08 17.48 -1.54
CA ASN A 424 -13.77 18.74 -1.26
C ASN A 424 -13.78 19.07 0.24
N THR A 425 -13.83 18.06 1.11
CA THR A 425 -13.90 18.27 2.57
C THR A 425 -12.52 18.53 3.18
N PHE A 426 -11.52 17.73 2.80
CA PHE A 426 -10.20 17.72 3.44
C PHE A 426 -9.11 18.37 2.59
N GLY A 427 -9.37 18.58 1.31
CA GLY A 427 -8.38 19.04 0.33
C GLY A 427 -7.53 17.89 -0.26
N PRO A 428 -7.01 18.08 -1.48
CA PRO A 428 -6.24 17.03 -2.16
C PRO A 428 -4.89 16.75 -1.49
N ASP A 429 -4.17 17.77 -1.03
CA ASP A 429 -2.83 17.60 -0.45
C ASP A 429 -2.84 16.82 0.86
N ALA A 430 -3.81 17.09 1.74
CA ALA A 430 -3.95 16.35 2.99
C ALA A 430 -4.33 14.89 2.73
N THR A 431 -5.21 14.63 1.77
CA THR A 431 -5.62 13.29 1.36
C THR A 431 -4.44 12.53 0.75
N ARG A 432 -3.70 13.12 -0.19
CA ARG A 432 -2.51 12.52 -0.81
C ARG A 432 -1.42 12.21 0.23
N TRP A 433 -1.14 13.18 1.10
CA TRP A 433 -0.15 13.01 2.16
C TRP A 433 -0.52 11.87 3.12
N TYR A 434 -1.79 11.82 3.54
CA TYR A 434 -2.30 10.73 4.37
C TYR A 434 -2.12 9.37 3.70
N MET A 435 -2.55 9.21 2.46
CA MET A 435 -2.49 7.93 1.76
C MET A 435 -1.04 7.43 1.60
N ILE A 436 -0.11 8.33 1.30
CA ILE A 436 1.30 7.99 1.05
C ILE A 436 2.08 7.78 2.36
N SER A 437 1.83 8.58 3.40
CA SER A 437 2.56 8.49 4.67
C SER A 437 2.05 7.39 5.60
N ASN A 438 0.77 7.01 5.50
CA ASN A 438 0.14 6.05 6.41
C ASN A 438 0.58 4.60 6.16
N ALA A 439 0.67 4.19 4.90
CA ALA A 439 1.12 2.86 4.49
C ALA A 439 2.01 2.94 3.26
N ASN A 440 2.90 1.95 3.06
CA ASN A 440 3.63 1.85 1.79
C ASN A 440 2.63 1.63 0.65
N PRO A 441 2.90 2.13 -0.57
CA PRO A 441 1.98 1.97 -1.70
C PRO A 441 1.57 0.52 -2.00
N TRP A 442 2.45 -0.44 -1.74
CA TRP A 442 2.22 -1.88 -1.95
C TRP A 442 1.50 -2.60 -0.79
N ASP A 443 1.34 -1.94 0.35
CA ASP A 443 0.60 -2.47 1.49
C ASP A 443 -0.89 -2.09 1.37
N ASN A 444 -1.76 -2.92 1.97
CA ASN A 444 -3.17 -2.56 2.03
C ASN A 444 -3.40 -1.38 2.97
N LEU A 445 -3.94 -0.29 2.45
CA LEU A 445 -4.26 0.91 3.21
C LEU A 445 -5.64 0.79 3.86
N LYS A 446 -5.71 0.84 5.18
CA LYS A 446 -6.98 1.07 5.91
C LYS A 446 -7.28 2.56 5.88
N PHE A 447 -8.29 2.92 5.09
CA PHE A 447 -8.64 4.33 4.87
C PHE A 447 -9.57 4.84 5.97
N ASP A 448 -9.11 5.84 6.71
CA ASP A 448 -9.84 6.48 7.80
C ASP A 448 -9.81 8.01 7.64
N LEU A 449 -10.98 8.64 7.61
CA LEU A 449 -11.12 10.09 7.48
C LEU A 449 -10.52 10.86 8.67
N ASP A 450 -10.56 10.27 9.88
CA ASP A 450 -9.94 10.86 11.06
C ASP A 450 -8.42 10.96 10.90
N GLY A 451 -7.80 10.01 10.19
CA GLY A 451 -6.38 10.06 9.85
C GLY A 451 -6.00 11.23 8.96
N ILE A 452 -6.88 11.63 8.02
CA ILE A 452 -6.66 12.83 7.20
C ILE A 452 -6.71 14.10 8.07
N THR A 453 -7.69 14.17 8.98
CA THR A 453 -7.80 15.27 9.94
C THR A 453 -6.55 15.38 10.82
N GLU A 454 -5.98 14.25 11.22
CA GLU A 454 -4.73 14.22 11.99
C GLU A 454 -3.55 14.78 11.19
N ILE A 455 -3.42 14.42 9.91
CA ILE A 455 -2.41 14.98 9.01
C ILE A 455 -2.60 16.51 8.82
N GLN A 456 -3.85 16.96 8.60
CA GLN A 456 -4.14 18.41 8.53
C GLN A 456 -3.67 19.13 9.78
N ARG A 457 -3.93 18.59 10.96
CA ARG A 457 -3.59 19.23 12.24
C ARG A 457 -2.10 19.13 12.55
N LYS A 458 -1.51 17.93 12.47
CA LYS A 458 -0.14 17.67 12.93
C LYS A 458 0.91 18.14 11.92
N PHE A 459 0.73 17.88 10.65
CA PHE A 459 1.71 18.23 9.63
C PHE A 459 1.43 19.60 9.00
N PHE A 460 0.34 19.74 8.24
CA PHE A 460 0.05 21.01 7.55
C PHE A 460 -0.19 22.17 8.51
N GLY A 461 -0.91 21.92 9.60
CA GLY A 461 -1.15 22.93 10.62
C GLY A 461 0.14 23.38 11.32
N THR A 462 1.05 22.46 11.59
CA THR A 462 2.36 22.78 12.18
C THR A 462 3.23 23.56 11.19
N LEU A 463 3.30 23.16 9.93
CA LEU A 463 4.04 23.86 8.88
C LEU A 463 3.46 25.26 8.66
N TYR A 464 2.14 25.38 8.56
CA TYR A 464 1.45 26.67 8.45
C TYR A 464 1.72 27.60 9.64
N ASN A 465 1.67 27.09 10.87
CA ASN A 465 1.97 27.88 12.07
C ASN A 465 3.45 28.31 12.10
N THR A 466 4.36 27.49 11.64
CA THR A 466 5.79 27.82 11.49
C THR A 466 5.98 28.93 10.46
N TYR A 467 5.34 28.83 9.32
CA TYR A 467 5.33 29.89 8.30
C TYR A 467 4.67 31.19 8.84
N SER A 468 3.53 31.09 9.51
CA SER A 468 2.84 32.25 10.11
C SER A 468 3.70 32.95 11.14
N PHE A 469 4.44 32.20 11.95
CA PHE A 469 5.42 32.75 12.88
C PHE A 469 6.54 33.53 12.12
N PHE A 470 7.11 32.91 11.09
CA PHE A 470 8.12 33.55 10.25
C PHE A 470 7.58 34.86 9.63
N SER A 471 6.43 34.77 8.95
CA SER A 471 5.86 35.95 8.24
C SER A 471 5.47 37.09 9.17
N LEU A 472 4.94 36.76 10.38
CA LEU A 472 4.61 37.78 11.37
C LEU A 472 5.82 38.66 11.74
N TYR A 473 6.93 38.03 12.11
CA TYR A 473 8.11 38.72 12.55
C TYR A 473 8.92 39.32 11.39
N ALA A 474 8.99 38.62 10.25
CA ALA A 474 9.61 39.17 9.04
C ALA A 474 8.95 40.49 8.60
N ASN A 475 7.60 40.56 8.66
CA ASN A 475 6.88 41.79 8.35
C ASN A 475 7.12 42.91 9.39
N LEU A 476 7.19 42.56 10.68
CA LEU A 476 7.47 43.52 11.75
C LEU A 476 8.87 44.13 11.63
N ASP A 477 9.84 43.32 11.30
CA ASP A 477 11.25 43.73 11.15
C ASP A 477 11.61 44.20 9.73
N ASN A 478 10.68 44.14 8.76
CA ASN A 478 10.86 44.42 7.32
C ASN A 478 11.98 43.54 6.71
N PHE A 479 12.07 42.28 7.11
CA PHE A 479 13.03 41.36 6.55
C PHE A 479 12.64 40.94 5.14
N THR A 480 13.50 41.23 4.16
CA THR A 480 13.32 40.87 2.73
C THR A 480 14.45 40.02 2.19
N TYR A 481 15.33 39.53 3.06
CA TYR A 481 16.53 38.79 2.71
C TYR A 481 17.52 39.64 1.86
N ALA A 482 17.59 40.94 2.10
CA ALA A 482 18.50 41.83 1.37
C ALA A 482 19.94 41.72 1.89
N GLU A 483 20.13 41.18 3.08
CA GLU A 483 21.43 40.98 3.70
C GLU A 483 22.19 39.86 3.02
N ALA A 484 23.53 39.94 3.04
CA ALA A 484 24.38 38.85 2.60
C ALA A 484 24.14 37.58 3.42
N ASP A 485 24.29 36.42 2.79
CA ASP A 485 24.19 35.13 3.47
C ASP A 485 25.26 35.02 4.55
N ILE A 486 24.82 34.67 5.76
CA ILE A 486 25.74 34.41 6.87
C ILE A 486 26.40 33.04 6.64
N GLU A 487 27.74 33.04 6.66
CA GLU A 487 28.53 31.82 6.49
C GLU A 487 28.22 30.78 7.57
N TRP A 488 28.27 29.50 7.20
CA TRP A 488 28.01 28.37 8.13
C TRP A 488 28.71 28.50 9.49
N LYS A 489 29.99 28.78 9.46
CA LYS A 489 30.84 28.88 10.69
C LYS A 489 30.48 30.03 11.60
N ASP A 490 29.87 31.08 11.06
CA ASP A 490 29.52 32.31 11.78
C ASP A 490 28.08 32.26 12.33
N ARG A 491 27.32 31.19 12.02
CA ARG A 491 25.97 30.99 12.53
C ARG A 491 25.99 30.47 13.95
N PRO A 492 25.03 30.83 14.80
CA PRO A 492 24.82 30.20 16.11
C PRO A 492 24.68 28.66 16.02
N GLU A 493 25.05 27.95 17.07
CA GLU A 493 25.02 26.47 17.08
C GLU A 493 23.63 25.89 16.77
N ILE A 494 22.57 26.51 17.28
CA ILE A 494 21.19 26.08 17.01
C ILE A 494 20.81 26.21 15.52
N ASP A 495 21.34 27.23 14.82
CA ASP A 495 21.13 27.42 13.38
C ASP A 495 21.91 26.38 12.59
N ARG A 496 23.16 26.12 12.99
CA ARG A 496 23.99 25.06 12.39
C ARG A 496 23.36 23.68 12.56
N TRP A 497 22.83 23.41 13.76
CA TRP A 497 22.13 22.14 14.00
C TRP A 497 20.95 21.93 13.04
N ILE A 498 20.02 22.87 12.96
CA ILE A 498 18.82 22.68 12.13
C ILE A 498 19.14 22.64 10.63
N LEU A 499 20.18 23.34 10.19
CA LEU A 499 20.68 23.27 8.80
C LEU A 499 21.39 21.93 8.54
N SER A 500 22.11 21.39 9.52
CA SER A 500 22.69 20.03 9.41
C SER A 500 21.58 19.00 9.23
N GLU A 501 20.55 19.00 10.10
CA GLU A 501 19.38 18.14 9.98
C GLU A 501 18.66 18.32 8.62
N LEU A 502 18.58 19.56 8.12
CA LEU A 502 17.99 19.86 6.81
C LEU A 502 18.78 19.19 5.68
N HIS A 503 20.11 19.27 5.68
CA HIS A 503 20.95 18.68 4.64
C HIS A 503 20.96 17.14 4.74
N THR A 504 20.89 16.59 5.95
CA THR A 504 20.68 15.16 6.19
C THR A 504 19.30 14.72 5.64
N LEU A 505 18.23 15.50 5.88
CA LEU A 505 16.89 15.26 5.34
C LEU A 505 16.90 15.27 3.80
N ILE A 506 17.55 16.27 3.15
CA ILE A 506 17.62 16.34 1.69
C ILE A 506 18.21 15.04 1.13
N ALA A 507 19.36 14.60 1.66
CA ALA A 507 20.01 13.37 1.20
C ALA A 507 19.14 12.12 1.38
N GLN A 508 18.43 12.04 2.51
CA GLN A 508 17.53 10.92 2.80
C GLN A 508 16.31 10.92 1.86
N VAL A 509 15.69 12.08 1.64
CA VAL A 509 14.49 12.20 0.80
C VAL A 509 14.82 11.95 -0.66
N GLU A 510 15.96 12.47 -1.16
CA GLU A 510 16.47 12.17 -2.50
C GLU A 510 16.63 10.66 -2.70
N LYS A 511 17.30 10.00 -1.76
CA LYS A 511 17.46 8.54 -1.78
C LYS A 511 16.12 7.82 -1.77
N PHE A 512 15.20 8.21 -0.89
CA PHE A 512 13.90 7.54 -0.78
C PHE A 512 13.06 7.70 -2.05
N TYR A 513 13.05 8.88 -2.67
CA TYR A 513 12.34 9.08 -3.93
C TYR A 513 13.00 8.30 -5.09
N SER A 514 14.33 8.28 -5.17
CA SER A 514 15.05 7.51 -6.20
C SER A 514 14.87 5.99 -6.05
N GLU A 515 14.65 5.51 -4.82
CA GLU A 515 14.36 4.11 -4.52
C GLU A 515 12.85 3.76 -4.56
N TYR A 516 11.97 4.71 -4.95
CA TYR A 516 10.50 4.53 -4.93
C TYR A 516 9.92 4.18 -3.56
N GLU A 517 10.42 4.85 -2.52
CA GLU A 517 10.00 4.71 -1.11
C GLU A 517 9.30 6.00 -0.60
N PRO A 518 8.20 6.46 -1.22
CA PRO A 518 7.61 7.76 -0.92
C PRO A 518 7.07 7.86 0.51
N THR A 519 6.71 6.74 1.13
CA THR A 519 6.28 6.69 2.53
C THR A 519 7.41 7.09 3.48
N LYS A 520 8.62 6.63 3.22
CA LYS A 520 9.80 7.02 4.03
C LYS A 520 10.11 8.50 3.84
N ALA A 521 10.04 9.00 2.61
CA ALA A 521 10.26 10.41 2.29
C ALA A 521 9.26 11.32 3.03
N THR A 522 7.95 11.05 2.92
CA THR A 522 6.91 11.86 3.56
C THR A 522 6.96 11.83 5.09
N ARG A 523 7.32 10.68 5.68
CA ARG A 523 7.52 10.57 7.13
C ARG A 523 8.74 11.37 7.57
N ALA A 524 9.87 11.25 6.90
CA ALA A 524 11.07 12.02 7.22
C ALA A 524 10.82 13.54 7.16
N ILE A 525 10.11 14.03 6.13
CA ILE A 525 9.71 15.44 6.03
C ILE A 525 8.78 15.83 7.19
N SER A 526 7.80 14.98 7.51
CA SER A 526 6.84 15.25 8.61
C SER A 526 7.55 15.33 9.96
N ASP A 527 8.46 14.41 10.24
CA ASP A 527 9.23 14.34 11.48
C ASP A 527 10.14 15.57 11.62
N PHE A 528 10.85 15.95 10.54
CA PHE A 528 11.66 17.16 10.54
C PHE A 528 10.83 18.42 10.83
N VAL A 529 9.68 18.58 10.18
CA VAL A 529 8.81 19.77 10.36
C VAL A 529 8.26 19.81 11.79
N GLN A 530 7.79 18.69 12.31
CA GLN A 530 7.14 18.64 13.62
C GLN A 530 8.17 18.69 14.75
N GLU A 531 9.13 17.79 14.73
CA GLU A 531 10.04 17.58 15.85
C GLU A 531 11.22 18.55 15.81
N ASN A 532 11.97 18.62 14.70
CA ASN A 532 13.18 19.44 14.66
C ASN A 532 12.86 20.92 14.43
N LEU A 533 12.06 21.25 13.41
CA LEU A 533 11.84 22.64 13.04
C LEU A 533 10.89 23.37 14.00
N SER A 534 9.67 22.86 14.21
CA SER A 534 8.64 23.54 15.00
C SER A 534 8.88 23.37 16.50
N ASN A 535 8.97 22.12 16.99
CA ASN A 535 9.02 21.80 18.41
C ASN A 535 10.36 22.17 19.06
N TRP A 536 11.43 22.24 18.27
CA TRP A 536 12.76 22.59 18.79
C TRP A 536 13.28 23.92 18.24
N PHE A 537 13.64 24.01 16.97
CA PHE A 537 14.29 25.20 16.45
C PHE A 537 13.46 26.48 16.67
N VAL A 538 12.20 26.51 16.18
CA VAL A 538 11.34 27.70 16.32
C VAL A 538 11.05 28.03 17.77
N ARG A 539 10.70 27.01 18.57
CA ARG A 539 10.38 27.20 19.98
C ARG A 539 11.55 27.77 20.79
N LEU A 540 12.75 27.24 20.60
CA LEU A 540 13.95 27.68 21.29
C LEU A 540 14.43 29.07 20.80
N SER A 541 14.22 29.36 19.51
CA SER A 541 14.64 30.61 18.90
C SER A 541 13.64 31.77 19.06
N ARG A 542 12.44 31.55 19.64
CA ARG A 542 11.39 32.59 19.73
C ARG A 542 11.88 33.94 20.23
N ARG A 543 12.74 33.97 21.28
CA ARG A 543 13.27 35.21 21.85
C ARG A 543 14.14 36.01 20.88
N ARG A 544 14.83 35.34 19.96
CA ARG A 544 15.66 35.96 18.91
C ARG A 544 14.82 36.83 17.97
N TYR A 545 13.56 36.39 17.67
CA TYR A 545 12.66 37.13 16.78
C TYR A 545 12.00 38.33 17.46
N TRP A 546 11.54 38.23 18.69
CA TRP A 546 10.73 39.30 19.31
C TRP A 546 11.46 40.19 20.30
N LYS A 547 12.60 39.76 20.90
CA LYS A 547 13.39 40.55 21.86
C LYS A 547 14.71 41.06 21.30
N GLY A 548 15.28 40.40 20.30
CA GLY A 548 16.61 40.75 19.77
C GLY A 548 16.60 42.01 18.95
N GLU A 549 17.71 42.77 18.98
CA GLU A 549 17.96 43.81 18.00
C GLU A 549 18.08 43.19 16.59
N TYR A 550 17.74 43.99 15.53
CA TYR A 550 17.91 43.55 14.16
C TYR A 550 19.42 43.55 13.79
N ALA A 551 20.08 42.52 14.18
CA ALA A 551 21.53 42.32 14.06
C ALA A 551 21.86 40.86 13.66
N HIS A 552 23.13 40.52 13.62
CA HIS A 552 23.66 39.26 13.13
C HIS A 552 22.87 38.03 13.61
N ASP A 553 22.57 37.87 14.89
CA ASP A 553 21.87 36.72 15.46
C ASP A 553 20.42 36.60 14.94
N LYS A 554 19.68 37.71 14.91
CA LYS A 554 18.32 37.76 14.38
C LYS A 554 18.28 37.49 12.86
N ILE A 555 19.20 38.10 12.09
CA ILE A 555 19.34 37.88 10.66
C ILE A 555 19.64 36.40 10.37
N SER A 556 20.58 35.82 11.12
CA SER A 556 20.87 34.39 11.03
C SER A 556 19.64 33.52 11.26
N ALA A 557 18.83 33.83 12.29
CA ALA A 557 17.57 33.13 12.56
C ALA A 557 16.58 33.22 11.38
N TYR A 558 16.37 34.40 10.80
CA TYR A 558 15.52 34.58 9.63
C TYR A 558 16.03 33.82 8.42
N GLN A 559 17.30 33.93 8.05
CA GLN A 559 17.89 33.22 6.93
C GLN A 559 17.78 31.71 7.10
N THR A 560 18.01 31.20 8.30
CA THR A 560 17.93 29.77 8.62
C THR A 560 16.48 29.26 8.49
N LEU A 561 15.51 29.96 9.07
CA LEU A 561 14.10 29.54 9.00
C LEU A 561 13.55 29.63 7.57
N TYR A 562 13.94 30.65 6.80
CA TYR A 562 13.62 30.76 5.37
C TYR A 562 14.15 29.54 4.59
N GLN A 563 15.43 29.22 4.76
CA GLN A 563 16.05 28.05 4.10
C GLN A 563 15.31 26.74 4.43
N CYS A 564 14.95 26.55 5.70
CA CYS A 564 14.17 25.37 6.10
C CYS A 564 12.79 25.32 5.41
N LEU A 565 12.05 26.43 5.41
CA LEU A 565 10.70 26.48 4.86
C LEU A 565 10.68 26.30 3.34
N VAL A 566 11.58 26.94 2.61
CA VAL A 566 11.65 26.84 1.13
C VAL A 566 12.09 25.44 0.72
N THR A 567 13.05 24.85 1.44
CA THR A 567 13.51 23.47 1.18
C THR A 567 12.41 22.45 1.46
N VAL A 568 11.69 22.59 2.58
CA VAL A 568 10.54 21.73 2.87
C VAL A 568 9.47 21.83 1.79
N ALA A 569 9.22 23.05 1.25
CA ALA A 569 8.29 23.22 0.15
C ALA A 569 8.74 22.44 -1.10
N LYS A 570 10.04 22.52 -1.47
CA LYS A 570 10.62 21.77 -2.59
C LYS A 570 10.54 20.27 -2.38
N LEU A 571 10.93 19.76 -1.21
CA LEU A 571 10.90 18.33 -0.89
C LEU A 571 9.48 17.75 -0.85
N GLY A 572 8.51 18.53 -0.38
CA GLY A 572 7.12 18.08 -0.23
C GLY A 572 6.26 18.25 -1.49
N ALA A 573 6.70 19.05 -2.47
CA ALA A 573 5.93 19.39 -3.67
C ALA A 573 5.47 18.15 -4.49
N PRO A 574 6.24 17.07 -4.66
CA PRO A 574 5.78 15.90 -5.39
C PRO A 574 4.52 15.24 -4.82
N VAL A 575 4.28 15.39 -3.51
CA VAL A 575 3.14 14.78 -2.81
C VAL A 575 2.03 15.79 -2.48
N ALA A 576 2.39 17.01 -2.08
CA ALA A 576 1.47 18.10 -1.71
C ALA A 576 1.65 19.31 -2.63
N PRO A 577 1.33 19.21 -3.93
CA PRO A 577 1.69 20.22 -4.94
C PRO A 577 1.10 21.59 -4.69
N PHE A 578 -0.13 21.70 -4.19
CA PHE A 578 -0.83 22.99 -4.06
C PHE A 578 -0.37 23.77 -2.84
N PHE A 579 -0.30 23.13 -1.68
CA PHE A 579 0.15 23.77 -0.45
C PHE A 579 1.63 24.19 -0.54
N MET A 580 2.47 23.33 -1.08
CA MET A 580 3.90 23.59 -1.19
C MET A 580 4.20 24.70 -2.21
N ASP A 581 3.47 24.75 -3.31
CA ASP A 581 3.61 25.84 -4.28
C ASP A 581 3.15 27.19 -3.69
N ARG A 582 2.07 27.20 -2.91
CA ARG A 582 1.62 28.41 -2.22
C ARG A 582 2.65 28.88 -1.20
N LEU A 583 3.18 27.98 -0.37
CA LEU A 583 4.23 28.31 0.60
C LEU A 583 5.47 28.87 -0.08
N TYR A 584 5.92 28.21 -1.16
CA TYR A 584 7.08 28.64 -1.95
C TYR A 584 6.85 30.05 -2.53
N LYS A 585 5.72 30.29 -3.17
CA LYS A 585 5.38 31.60 -3.76
C LYS A 585 5.29 32.70 -2.73
N ASP A 586 4.70 32.44 -1.57
CA ASP A 586 4.60 33.42 -0.49
C ASP A 586 5.99 33.78 0.06
N LEU A 587 6.90 32.81 0.20
CA LEU A 587 8.29 33.04 0.63
C LEU A 587 9.11 33.77 -0.45
N ASN A 588 9.06 33.31 -1.69
CA ASN A 588 9.83 33.87 -2.79
C ASN A 588 9.31 35.26 -3.21
N GLY A 589 8.00 35.50 -3.15
CA GLY A 589 7.39 36.79 -3.43
C GLY A 589 7.88 37.92 -2.51
N LEU A 590 8.31 37.59 -1.29
CA LEU A 590 8.93 38.53 -0.35
C LEU A 590 10.43 38.73 -0.65
N THR A 591 11.15 37.64 -0.95
CA THR A 591 12.63 37.64 -0.93
C THR A 591 13.26 37.70 -2.33
N ASN A 592 12.57 37.25 -3.37
CA ASN A 592 13.09 37.03 -4.74
C ASN A 592 14.42 36.29 -4.77
N LYS A 593 14.64 35.33 -3.84
CA LYS A 593 15.87 34.53 -3.77
C LYS A 593 15.86 33.36 -4.76
N GLU A 594 14.70 32.84 -5.08
CA GLU A 594 14.52 31.71 -5.99
C GLU A 594 14.26 32.19 -7.42
N ALA A 595 14.93 31.61 -8.41
CA ALA A 595 14.77 32.00 -9.81
C ALA A 595 13.44 31.55 -10.43
N ALA A 596 12.91 30.40 -9.96
CA ALA A 596 11.68 29.83 -10.48
C ALA A 596 10.44 30.51 -9.87
N GLU A 597 9.44 30.80 -10.70
CA GLU A 597 8.16 31.38 -10.26
C GLU A 597 7.23 30.40 -9.53
N SER A 598 7.49 29.11 -9.64
CA SER A 598 6.73 28.03 -8.99
C SER A 598 7.69 26.97 -8.47
N VAL A 599 7.33 26.32 -7.36
CA VAL A 599 8.10 25.19 -6.82
C VAL A 599 8.25 24.05 -7.83
N HIS A 600 7.27 23.92 -8.73
CA HIS A 600 7.25 22.86 -9.76
C HIS A 600 8.22 23.14 -10.93
N LEU A 601 8.74 24.35 -11.03
CA LEU A 601 9.75 24.75 -12.01
C LEU A 601 11.15 24.89 -11.40
N SER A 602 11.27 24.65 -10.10
CA SER A 602 12.55 24.68 -9.39
C SER A 602 13.23 23.32 -9.41
N ASP A 603 14.57 23.33 -9.33
CA ASP A 603 15.33 22.10 -9.16
C ASP A 603 15.09 21.46 -7.79
N PHE A 604 15.26 20.12 -7.74
CA PHE A 604 15.24 19.40 -6.48
C PHE A 604 16.43 19.85 -5.61
N PRO A 605 16.26 20.02 -4.29
CA PRO A 605 17.34 20.50 -3.43
C PRO A 605 18.53 19.52 -3.38
N GLU A 606 19.74 20.05 -3.44
CA GLU A 606 20.96 19.27 -3.30
C GLU A 606 21.48 19.31 -1.86
N SER A 607 21.90 18.15 -1.34
CA SER A 607 22.52 18.06 -0.03
C SER A 607 23.98 18.51 -0.10
N ASN A 608 24.38 19.48 0.76
CA ASN A 608 25.77 19.87 0.92
C ASN A 608 26.35 19.19 2.17
N THR A 609 27.18 18.19 1.97
CA THR A 609 27.79 17.41 3.05
C THR A 609 28.68 18.24 3.98
N ALA A 610 29.19 19.41 3.53
CA ALA A 610 29.94 20.32 4.38
C ALA A 610 29.10 20.96 5.50
N PHE A 611 27.78 20.94 5.37
CA PHE A 611 26.86 21.46 6.38
C PHE A 611 26.34 20.34 7.31
N ILE A 612 26.73 19.09 7.11
CA ILE A 612 26.33 17.96 7.97
C ILE A 612 27.33 17.80 9.11
N ASP A 613 26.89 18.10 10.33
CA ASP A 613 27.64 17.87 11.57
C ASP A 613 26.92 16.77 12.38
N THR A 614 27.26 15.52 12.11
CA THR A 614 26.64 14.35 12.76
C THR A 614 26.85 14.34 14.27
N SER A 615 27.97 14.93 14.79
CA SER A 615 28.21 15.04 16.21
C SER A 615 27.20 15.98 16.89
N LEU A 616 26.90 17.12 16.22
CA LEU A 616 25.89 18.08 16.70
C LEU A 616 24.48 17.50 16.61
N GLU A 617 24.13 16.79 15.52
CA GLU A 617 22.86 16.09 15.39
C GLU A 617 22.66 15.08 16.54
N HIS A 618 23.66 14.25 16.85
CA HIS A 618 23.61 13.27 17.94
C HIS A 618 23.41 13.91 19.31
N LYS A 619 24.12 15.02 19.61
CA LYS A 619 23.97 15.77 20.86
C LYS A 619 22.56 16.30 21.02
N MET A 620 22.03 16.89 19.97
CA MET A 620 20.68 17.45 19.98
C MET A 620 19.59 16.36 20.04
N GLN A 621 19.80 15.22 19.40
CA GLN A 621 18.89 14.06 19.51
C GLN A 621 18.85 13.53 20.94
N LYS A 622 20.00 13.49 21.65
CA LYS A 622 20.03 13.13 23.08
C LYS A 622 19.26 14.16 23.90
N ALA A 623 19.44 15.45 23.64
CA ALA A 623 18.68 16.50 24.32
C ALA A 623 17.16 16.34 24.10
N GLN A 624 16.74 16.03 22.88
CA GLN A 624 15.33 15.76 22.54
C GLN A 624 14.80 14.55 23.29
N THR A 625 15.54 13.44 23.30
CA THR A 625 15.12 12.20 23.94
C THR A 625 15.03 12.39 25.47
N ILE A 626 16.05 12.97 26.11
CA ILE A 626 16.06 13.24 27.55
C ILE A 626 14.88 14.16 27.94
N SER A 627 14.67 15.21 27.15
CA SER A 627 13.55 16.13 27.38
C SER A 627 12.19 15.43 27.23
N SER A 628 12.01 14.61 26.21
CA SER A 628 10.77 13.85 25.98
C SER A 628 10.49 12.88 27.12
N LEU A 629 11.48 12.12 27.58
CA LEU A 629 11.37 11.22 28.72
C LEU A 629 10.98 11.99 30.01
N THR A 630 11.66 13.09 30.28
CA THR A 630 11.36 13.94 31.48
C THR A 630 9.95 14.52 31.42
N LEU A 631 9.51 15.02 30.26
CA LEU A 631 8.16 15.57 30.07
C LEU A 631 7.08 14.48 30.18
N SER A 632 7.36 13.25 29.74
CA SER A 632 6.45 12.12 29.92
C SER A 632 6.26 11.74 31.37
N LEU A 633 7.34 11.79 32.18
CA LEU A 633 7.31 11.57 33.62
C LEU A 633 6.51 12.67 34.35
N ARG A 634 6.68 13.95 33.95
CA ARG A 634 5.86 15.05 34.46
C ARG A 634 4.37 14.84 34.16
N ALA A 635 4.04 14.41 32.92
CA ALA A 635 2.67 14.15 32.52
C ALA A 635 2.03 13.00 33.34
N LYS A 636 2.78 11.95 33.62
CA LYS A 636 2.35 10.79 34.44
C LYS A 636 1.86 11.27 35.84
N GLU A 637 2.57 12.19 36.45
CA GLU A 637 2.24 12.77 37.77
C GLU A 637 1.44 14.08 37.69
N LYS A 638 1.03 14.49 36.48
CA LYS A 638 0.26 15.74 36.24
C LYS A 638 1.01 17.00 36.74
N ILE A 639 2.34 16.97 36.80
CA ILE A 639 3.18 18.12 37.13
C ILE A 639 3.33 19.03 35.95
N LYS A 640 2.82 20.25 36.00
CA LYS A 640 2.94 21.25 34.94
C LYS A 640 4.41 21.56 34.64
N VAL A 641 4.78 21.80 33.39
CA VAL A 641 6.17 22.17 33.02
C VAL A 641 6.58 23.49 33.67
N ARG A 642 5.65 24.41 33.95
CA ARG A 642 5.92 25.67 34.65
C ARG A 642 6.33 25.48 36.10
N GLN A 643 5.97 24.36 36.76
CA GLN A 643 6.46 24.03 38.09
C GLN A 643 7.92 23.55 37.97
N PRO A 644 8.92 24.31 38.44
CA PRO A 644 10.30 23.86 38.43
C PRO A 644 10.49 22.68 39.37
N LEU A 645 11.39 21.76 39.00
CA LEU A 645 11.82 20.65 39.82
C LEU A 645 13.32 20.74 40.10
N GLN A 646 13.78 20.02 41.12
CA GLN A 646 15.15 20.16 41.59
C GLN A 646 16.12 19.59 40.52
N ARG A 647 15.94 18.35 40.10
CA ARG A 647 16.93 17.68 39.25
C ARG A 647 16.37 16.49 38.51
N ILE A 648 17.10 16.10 37.46
CA ILE A 648 17.06 14.78 36.87
C ILE A 648 18.39 14.06 37.04
N MET A 649 18.35 12.74 37.17
CA MET A 649 19.54 11.90 37.13
C MET A 649 19.56 11.08 35.84
N ILE A 650 20.75 10.94 35.25
CA ILE A 650 20.93 10.21 33.99
C ILE A 650 22.14 9.28 34.15
N PRO A 651 21.96 7.96 34.15
CA PRO A 651 23.08 7.02 34.04
C PRO A 651 23.80 7.21 32.72
N VAL A 652 25.14 7.24 32.76
CA VAL A 652 26.00 7.35 31.59
C VAL A 652 26.82 6.07 31.42
N LEU A 653 26.97 5.66 30.13
CA LEU A 653 27.67 4.42 29.81
C LEU A 653 29.17 4.62 29.70
N ASP A 654 29.60 5.80 29.25
CA ASP A 654 30.97 6.16 28.99
C ASP A 654 31.19 7.68 29.07
N GLU A 655 32.45 8.10 29.01
CA GLU A 655 32.83 9.51 29.06
C GLU A 655 32.35 10.30 27.83
N ALA A 656 32.29 9.69 26.65
CA ALA A 656 31.78 10.34 25.44
C ALA A 656 30.32 10.75 25.59
N GLN A 657 29.47 9.85 26.12
CA GLN A 657 28.07 10.16 26.41
C GLN A 657 27.93 11.25 27.49
N ARG A 658 28.82 11.24 28.49
CA ARG A 658 28.91 12.29 29.55
C ARG A 658 29.16 13.66 28.92
N GLU A 659 30.19 13.77 28.07
CA GLU A 659 30.56 15.01 27.39
C GLU A 659 29.43 15.53 26.48
N GLU A 660 28.80 14.65 25.73
CA GLU A 660 27.68 15.01 24.83
C GLU A 660 26.48 15.56 25.61
N ILE A 661 26.10 14.94 26.73
CA ILE A 661 24.96 15.42 27.55
C ILE A 661 25.33 16.74 28.23
N MET A 662 26.56 16.87 28.73
CA MET A 662 27.04 18.11 29.35
C MET A 662 27.04 19.28 28.37
N ALA A 663 27.39 19.05 27.12
CA ALA A 663 27.37 20.08 26.07
C ALA A 663 25.97 20.69 25.83
N VAL A 664 24.91 19.90 26.03
CA VAL A 664 23.52 20.33 25.83
C VAL A 664 22.70 20.49 27.14
N GLN A 665 23.35 20.43 28.30
CA GLN A 665 22.69 20.42 29.60
C GLN A 665 21.82 21.65 29.89
N ASP A 666 22.27 22.84 29.47
CA ASP A 666 21.54 24.08 29.71
C ASP A 666 20.25 24.12 28.86
N LEU A 667 20.32 23.58 27.66
CA LEU A 667 19.19 23.42 26.81
C LEU A 667 18.14 22.48 27.44
N ILE A 668 18.55 21.30 27.88
CA ILE A 668 17.70 20.34 28.55
C ILE A 668 17.08 20.93 29.80
N LYS A 669 17.90 21.56 30.72
CA LYS A 669 17.40 22.21 31.94
C LYS A 669 16.30 23.24 31.64
N SER A 670 16.54 24.08 30.63
CA SER A 670 15.57 25.10 30.23
C SER A 670 14.27 24.45 29.68
N GLU A 671 14.40 23.39 28.89
CA GLU A 671 13.29 22.73 28.24
C GLU A 671 12.36 22.01 29.20
N VAL A 672 12.94 21.26 30.18
CA VAL A 672 12.17 20.48 31.13
C VAL A 672 11.96 21.17 32.46
N ASN A 673 12.49 22.39 32.63
CA ASN A 673 12.39 23.22 33.81
C ASN A 673 12.87 22.49 35.07
N VAL A 674 14.13 22.01 35.04
CA VAL A 674 14.85 21.49 36.20
C VAL A 674 16.06 22.35 36.54
N LYS A 675 16.50 22.36 37.79
CA LYS A 675 17.64 23.18 38.25
C LYS A 675 18.97 22.50 37.93
N ALA A 676 19.05 21.17 37.99
CA ALA A 676 20.28 20.41 37.79
C ALA A 676 20.06 19.13 36.96
N ILE A 677 21.15 18.71 36.31
CA ILE A 677 21.30 17.37 35.74
C ILE A 677 22.46 16.70 36.45
N GLU A 678 22.22 15.55 37.03
CA GLU A 678 23.24 14.72 37.67
C GLU A 678 23.53 13.50 36.79
N LEU A 679 24.77 13.39 36.35
CA LEU A 679 25.25 12.24 35.57
C LEU A 679 25.86 11.23 36.55
N ILE A 680 25.35 10.00 36.51
CA ILE A 680 25.76 8.94 37.46
C ILE A 680 26.32 7.74 36.67
N ASP A 681 27.23 7.01 37.28
CA ASP A 681 27.71 5.77 36.70
C ASP A 681 26.65 4.68 36.76
N ASP A 682 26.55 3.83 35.76
CA ASP A 682 25.52 2.75 35.70
C ASP A 682 25.63 1.79 36.89
N ALA A 683 26.79 1.62 37.47
CA ALA A 683 27.05 0.79 38.64
C ALA A 683 26.51 1.35 39.98
N SER A 684 25.88 2.52 39.99
CA SER A 684 25.42 3.19 41.25
C SER A 684 24.30 2.48 41.98
N GLY A 685 23.67 1.45 41.37
CA GLY A 685 22.60 0.65 41.98
C GLY A 685 21.29 1.41 42.28
N ILE A 686 21.17 2.63 41.79
CA ILE A 686 20.01 3.54 42.04
C ILE A 686 18.82 3.19 41.12
N LEU A 687 19.08 2.52 40.00
CA LEU A 687 18.03 2.17 39.04
C LEU A 687 17.84 0.65 38.98
N VAL A 688 16.68 0.19 39.39
CA VAL A 688 16.28 -1.22 39.22
C VAL A 688 15.63 -1.36 37.84
N LYS A 689 16.32 -2.03 36.91
CA LYS A 689 15.78 -2.35 35.57
C LYS A 689 15.11 -3.72 35.61
N ASN A 690 13.95 -3.80 34.95
CA ASN A 690 13.23 -5.06 34.68
C ASN A 690 13.25 -5.33 33.22
N ILE A 691 13.35 -6.59 32.83
CA ILE A 691 13.33 -7.04 31.44
C ILE A 691 12.13 -7.95 31.19
N LYS A 692 11.48 -7.79 30.06
CA LYS A 692 10.37 -8.64 29.62
C LYS A 692 10.57 -9.03 28.14
N PRO A 693 10.07 -10.20 27.72
CA PRO A 693 10.13 -10.60 26.32
C PRO A 693 9.18 -9.75 25.46
N ASN A 694 9.65 -9.33 24.28
CA ASN A 694 8.81 -8.74 23.25
C ASN A 694 8.09 -9.84 22.47
N PHE A 695 6.86 -10.16 22.90
CA PHE A 695 6.08 -11.25 22.30
C PHE A 695 5.76 -11.04 20.82
N LYS A 696 5.73 -9.81 20.33
CA LYS A 696 5.47 -9.50 18.91
C LYS A 696 6.63 -9.95 18.02
N VAL A 697 7.85 -9.79 18.49
CA VAL A 697 9.08 -10.16 17.78
C VAL A 697 9.42 -11.63 17.98
N LEU A 698 9.39 -12.09 19.23
CA LEU A 698 9.79 -13.44 19.59
C LEU A 698 8.74 -14.51 19.28
N GLY A 699 7.44 -14.17 19.27
CA GLY A 699 6.37 -15.12 19.04
C GLY A 699 6.48 -15.87 17.70
N PRO A 700 6.68 -15.20 16.56
CA PRO A 700 6.91 -15.87 15.27
C PRO A 700 8.18 -16.72 15.22
N ARG A 701 9.23 -16.30 15.98
CA ARG A 701 10.55 -16.97 15.99
C ARG A 701 10.56 -18.24 16.81
N PHE A 702 9.85 -18.29 17.95
CA PHE A 702 9.93 -19.39 18.91
C PHE A 702 8.64 -20.21 19.08
N GLY A 703 7.50 -19.74 18.61
CA GLY A 703 6.25 -20.52 18.57
C GLY A 703 5.92 -21.25 19.88
N ARG A 704 5.96 -22.60 19.87
CA ARG A 704 5.66 -23.43 21.05
C ARG A 704 6.67 -23.30 22.19
N ASP A 705 7.91 -22.90 21.89
CA ASP A 705 8.98 -22.74 22.87
C ASP A 705 8.98 -21.36 23.53
N MET A 706 8.08 -20.46 23.13
CA MET A 706 7.99 -19.07 23.60
C MET A 706 7.90 -18.95 25.13
N LYS A 707 7.19 -19.89 25.79
CA LYS A 707 7.07 -19.88 27.25
C LYS A 707 8.41 -20.10 27.97
N VAL A 708 9.27 -20.94 27.41
CA VAL A 708 10.61 -21.23 27.97
C VAL A 708 11.54 -20.03 27.75
N VAL A 709 11.50 -19.43 26.54
CA VAL A 709 12.25 -18.23 26.21
C VAL A 709 11.83 -17.06 27.12
N ALA A 710 10.52 -16.87 27.32
CA ALA A 710 10.00 -15.83 28.19
C ALA A 710 10.48 -15.98 29.65
N ASN A 711 10.49 -17.21 30.18
CA ASN A 711 10.98 -17.47 31.52
C ASN A 711 12.49 -17.18 31.65
N ALA A 712 13.28 -17.52 30.64
CA ALA A 712 14.72 -17.23 30.63
C ALA A 712 14.99 -15.71 30.60
N ILE A 713 14.25 -14.96 29.76
CA ILE A 713 14.36 -13.50 29.70
C ILE A 713 13.96 -12.85 31.03
N ASN A 714 12.83 -13.26 31.61
CA ASN A 714 12.38 -12.70 32.90
C ASN A 714 13.32 -13.03 34.09
N ALA A 715 14.19 -14.04 33.94
CA ALA A 715 15.17 -14.43 34.97
C ALA A 715 16.54 -13.76 34.78
N MET A 716 16.71 -12.90 33.75
CA MET A 716 17.95 -12.19 33.48
C MET A 716 18.32 -11.25 34.63
N THR A 717 19.61 -11.18 34.90
CA THR A 717 20.19 -10.29 35.94
C THR A 717 20.42 -8.88 35.40
N ALA A 718 20.67 -7.92 36.28
CA ALA A 718 21.07 -6.56 35.89
C ALA A 718 22.31 -6.54 35.00
N LYS A 719 23.24 -7.49 35.17
CA LYS A 719 24.41 -7.64 34.33
C LYS A 719 24.03 -8.09 32.89
N ASP A 720 23.10 -9.02 32.77
CA ASP A 720 22.64 -9.51 31.48
C ASP A 720 21.90 -8.39 30.71
N ILE A 721 21.09 -7.60 31.43
CA ILE A 721 20.41 -6.42 30.85
C ILE A 721 21.43 -5.39 30.36
N SER A 722 22.47 -5.11 31.17
CA SER A 722 23.53 -4.20 30.77
C SER A 722 24.32 -4.71 29.54
N THR A 723 24.52 -6.02 29.43
CA THR A 723 25.18 -6.63 28.26
C THR A 723 24.36 -6.40 26.99
N ILE A 724 23.06 -6.64 27.03
CA ILE A 724 22.16 -6.38 25.87
C ILE A 724 22.22 -4.91 25.46
N GLU A 725 22.19 -3.98 26.42
CA GLU A 725 22.17 -2.55 26.13
C GLU A 725 23.52 -2.03 25.59
N ASN A 726 24.63 -2.56 26.07
CA ASN A 726 25.98 -2.06 25.73
C ASN A 726 26.60 -2.78 24.53
N GLU A 727 26.41 -4.10 24.43
CA GLU A 727 27.02 -4.94 23.39
C GLU A 727 26.07 -5.17 22.19
N GLY A 728 24.80 -4.77 22.35
CA GLY A 728 23.77 -4.90 21.29
C GLY A 728 23.21 -6.30 21.16
N GLU A 729 23.73 -7.30 21.89
CA GLU A 729 23.20 -8.66 21.92
C GLU A 729 23.70 -9.43 23.14
N ILE A 730 22.96 -10.47 23.52
CA ILE A 730 23.38 -11.46 24.51
C ILE A 730 23.04 -12.85 24.05
N THR A 731 23.95 -13.80 24.23
CA THR A 731 23.68 -15.22 23.96
C THR A 731 23.41 -15.94 25.27
N VAL A 732 22.22 -16.56 25.37
CA VAL A 732 21.77 -17.32 26.54
C VAL A 732 21.47 -18.77 26.15
N ASP A 733 21.74 -19.70 27.06
CA ASP A 733 21.33 -21.10 26.89
C ASP A 733 19.87 -21.27 27.34
N ILE A 734 19.05 -21.76 26.42
CA ILE A 734 17.65 -22.05 26.67
C ILE A 734 17.40 -23.51 26.31
N ASN A 735 17.29 -24.37 27.31
CA ASN A 735 17.09 -25.81 27.15
C ASN A 735 18.19 -26.51 26.30
N GLY A 736 19.46 -26.11 26.47
CA GLY A 736 20.58 -26.68 25.72
C GLY A 736 20.73 -26.16 24.30
N LYS A 737 20.03 -25.08 23.95
CA LYS A 737 20.19 -24.33 22.69
C LYS A 737 20.70 -22.92 22.98
N SER A 738 21.77 -22.53 22.32
CA SER A 738 22.24 -21.15 22.35
C SER A 738 21.28 -20.26 21.55
N VAL A 739 20.72 -19.25 22.22
CA VAL A 739 19.81 -18.26 21.64
C VAL A 739 20.42 -16.89 21.80
N THR A 740 20.64 -16.17 20.72
CA THR A 740 21.07 -14.78 20.71
C THR A 740 19.85 -13.88 20.70
N LEU A 741 19.82 -12.94 21.67
CA LEU A 741 18.76 -11.96 21.85
C LEU A 741 19.34 -10.56 21.62
N ALA A 742 18.63 -9.75 20.83
CA ALA A 742 18.94 -8.36 20.53
C ALA A 742 18.02 -7.41 21.32
N PRO A 743 18.29 -6.10 21.39
CA PRO A 743 17.44 -5.13 22.10
C PRO A 743 15.98 -5.13 21.67
N GLU A 744 15.67 -5.37 20.40
CA GLU A 744 14.32 -5.48 19.87
C GLU A 744 13.56 -6.72 20.34
N ASP A 745 14.25 -7.75 20.80
CA ASP A 745 13.68 -8.99 21.32
C ASP A 745 13.12 -8.83 22.74
N VAL A 746 13.46 -7.75 23.43
CA VAL A 746 13.14 -7.52 24.83
C VAL A 746 12.56 -6.13 25.09
N GLU A 747 11.78 -6.00 26.14
CA GLU A 747 11.28 -4.73 26.67
C GLU A 747 11.96 -4.47 28.03
N ILE A 748 12.90 -3.52 28.08
CA ILE A 748 13.59 -3.13 29.30
C ILE A 748 12.83 -1.95 29.91
N THR A 749 12.40 -2.09 31.18
CA THR A 749 11.69 -1.05 31.93
C THR A 749 12.37 -0.79 33.26
N SER A 750 12.36 0.47 33.71
CA SER A 750 12.91 0.85 35.00
C SER A 750 11.78 0.92 36.03
N GLN A 751 12.08 0.58 37.29
CA GLN A 751 11.16 0.75 38.41
C GLN A 751 11.29 2.12 39.05
N ASP A 752 10.14 2.71 39.48
CA ASP A 752 10.11 3.94 40.24
C ASP A 752 10.67 3.67 41.65
N ILE A 753 11.51 4.57 42.13
CA ILE A 753 12.06 4.56 43.49
C ILE A 753 11.30 5.63 44.28
N GLU A 754 11.12 5.46 45.57
CA GLU A 754 10.41 6.44 46.39
C GLU A 754 11.00 7.87 46.25
N GLY A 755 10.14 8.80 45.77
CA GLY A 755 10.54 10.19 45.48
C GLY A 755 11.09 10.39 44.04
N TRP A 756 11.20 9.33 43.23
CA TRP A 756 11.76 9.38 41.88
C TRP A 756 10.85 8.66 40.86
N LEU A 757 10.71 9.27 39.73
CA LEU A 757 10.05 8.66 38.58
C LEU A 757 11.08 8.31 37.52
N VAL A 758 10.97 7.14 36.89
CA VAL A 758 11.97 6.66 35.95
C VAL A 758 11.32 6.33 34.59
N ALA A 759 11.97 6.73 33.48
CA ALA A 759 11.62 6.34 32.13
C ALA A 759 12.89 6.08 31.29
N SER A 760 12.77 5.17 30.32
CA SER A 760 13.88 4.78 29.43
C SER A 760 13.45 4.75 27.97
N SER A 761 14.40 5.03 27.08
CA SER A 761 14.26 4.87 25.63
C SER A 761 15.62 4.47 25.06
N GLY A 762 15.71 3.26 24.49
CA GLY A 762 16.98 2.68 24.08
C GLY A 762 17.96 2.62 25.26
N SER A 763 19.17 3.08 25.07
CA SER A 763 20.21 3.14 26.11
C SER A 763 20.08 4.32 27.08
N LEU A 764 19.15 5.27 26.83
CA LEU A 764 18.97 6.43 27.70
C LEU A 764 17.91 6.16 28.76
N THR A 765 18.25 6.44 30.01
CA THR A 765 17.34 6.38 31.18
C THR A 765 17.38 7.72 31.90
N VAL A 766 16.22 8.20 32.33
CA VAL A 766 16.07 9.45 33.11
C VAL A 766 15.31 9.15 34.37
N ALA A 767 15.85 9.57 35.51
CA ALA A 767 15.14 9.60 36.78
C ALA A 767 14.82 11.05 37.15
N LEU A 768 13.56 11.36 37.42
CA LEU A 768 13.06 12.69 37.75
C LEU A 768 12.77 12.78 39.26
N ASP A 769 13.40 13.72 39.94
CA ASP A 769 13.13 14.07 41.37
C ASP A 769 11.83 14.90 41.41
N VAL A 770 10.77 14.35 41.99
CA VAL A 770 9.47 15.01 42.11
C VAL A 770 9.24 15.70 43.48
N THR A 771 10.26 15.78 44.31
CA THR A 771 10.19 16.44 45.62
C THR A 771 10.09 17.96 45.43
N LEU A 772 9.09 18.59 46.02
CA LEU A 772 8.85 20.03 45.94
C LEU A 772 9.26 20.73 47.23
N THR A 773 10.25 21.62 47.13
CA THR A 773 10.58 22.57 48.22
C THR A 773 9.69 23.81 48.13
N ASP A 774 9.63 24.62 49.18
CA ASP A 774 8.83 25.83 49.20
C ASP A 774 9.36 26.89 48.19
N GLU A 775 10.67 26.96 47.95
CA GLU A 775 11.28 27.81 46.95
C GLU A 775 10.81 27.39 45.55
N LEU A 776 10.78 26.10 45.24
CA LEU A 776 10.32 25.59 43.96
C LEU A 776 8.81 25.83 43.73
N LYS A 777 7.98 25.76 44.79
CA LYS A 777 6.57 26.10 44.73
C LYS A 777 6.36 27.58 44.45
N ASN A 778 7.09 28.48 45.19
CA ASN A 778 7.00 29.93 44.97
C ASN A 778 7.42 30.33 43.55
N GLU A 779 8.50 29.72 43.01
CA GLU A 779 8.86 29.95 41.63
C GLU A 779 7.81 29.42 40.64
N GLY A 780 7.16 28.28 40.92
CA GLY A 780 6.05 27.75 40.16
C GLY A 780 4.87 28.73 40.08
N ILE A 781 4.49 29.30 41.22
CA ILE A 781 3.45 30.35 41.31
C ILE A 781 3.86 31.57 40.48
N ALA A 782 5.10 32.04 40.60
CA ALA A 782 5.60 33.17 39.84
C ALA A 782 5.52 32.92 38.30
N ARG A 783 5.86 31.74 37.84
CA ARG A 783 5.75 31.33 36.40
C ARG A 783 4.30 31.26 35.92
N GLU A 784 3.36 30.79 36.75
CA GLU A 784 1.94 30.83 36.45
C GLU A 784 1.41 32.27 36.40
N LEU A 785 1.82 33.17 37.30
CA LEU A 785 1.49 34.57 37.27
C LEU A 785 1.98 35.24 35.98
N VAL A 786 3.23 34.97 35.54
CA VAL A 786 3.74 35.44 34.27
C VAL A 786 2.83 35.00 33.10
N ASN A 787 2.41 33.75 33.11
CA ASN A 787 1.50 33.24 32.08
C ASN A 787 0.13 33.95 32.10
N ARG A 788 -0.46 34.17 33.29
CA ARG A 788 -1.74 34.86 33.43
C ARG A 788 -1.64 36.34 33.00
N ILE A 789 -0.58 37.01 33.34
CA ILE A 789 -0.32 38.38 32.90
C ILE A 789 -0.17 38.45 31.40
N GLN A 790 0.57 37.54 30.75
CA GLN A 790 0.75 37.51 29.31
C GLN A 790 -0.56 37.20 28.57
N ASN A 791 -1.38 36.28 29.08
CA ASN A 791 -2.71 36.01 28.52
C ASN A 791 -3.61 37.25 28.60
N LEU A 792 -3.63 37.89 29.76
CA LEU A 792 -4.45 39.12 29.93
C LEU A 792 -3.98 40.27 29.03
N ARG A 793 -2.67 40.43 28.78
CA ARG A 793 -2.12 41.35 27.79
C ARG A 793 -2.70 41.11 26.41
N LYS A 794 -2.66 39.83 25.97
CA LYS A 794 -3.20 39.40 24.66
C LYS A 794 -4.70 39.68 24.57
N ASP A 795 -5.46 39.30 25.59
CA ASP A 795 -6.92 39.43 25.62
C ASP A 795 -7.34 40.92 25.67
N SER A 796 -6.48 41.79 26.22
CA SER A 796 -6.66 43.26 26.25
C SER A 796 -6.18 43.95 24.96
N GLY A 797 -5.69 43.22 23.96
CA GLY A 797 -5.22 43.79 22.68
C GLY A 797 -3.92 44.59 22.79
N PHE A 798 -3.07 44.33 23.78
CA PHE A 798 -1.79 45.04 23.92
C PHE A 798 -0.75 44.47 22.96
N GLU A 799 0.08 45.35 22.41
CA GLU A 799 1.20 44.96 21.57
C GLU A 799 2.29 44.25 22.38
N VAL A 800 3.07 43.44 21.70
CA VAL A 800 4.13 42.64 22.34
C VAL A 800 5.16 43.50 23.06
N THR A 801 5.39 44.73 22.56
CA THR A 801 6.37 45.69 23.06
C THR A 801 5.83 46.65 24.14
N ASP A 802 4.53 46.62 24.42
CA ASP A 802 3.92 47.53 25.38
C ASP A 802 4.43 47.28 26.79
N LYS A 803 4.78 48.35 27.51
CA LYS A 803 5.06 48.30 28.94
C LYS A 803 3.75 48.41 29.73
N ILE A 804 3.68 47.70 30.86
CA ILE A 804 2.48 47.62 31.68
C ILE A 804 2.73 47.89 33.14
N GLU A 805 1.69 48.32 33.85
CA GLU A 805 1.57 48.28 35.29
C GLU A 805 0.67 47.10 35.69
N VAL A 806 1.05 46.37 36.74
CA VAL A 806 0.34 45.18 37.22
C VAL A 806 -0.09 45.37 38.66
N GLN A 807 -1.36 45.06 38.95
CA GLN A 807 -1.87 45.01 40.32
C GLN A 807 -2.37 43.58 40.61
N LEU A 808 -1.93 43.02 41.73
CA LEU A 808 -2.35 41.72 42.26
C LEU A 808 -3.05 41.90 43.61
N GLN A 809 -4.17 41.18 43.81
CA GLN A 809 -4.82 41.14 45.11
C GLN A 809 -4.00 40.28 46.06
N ARG A 810 -3.84 40.71 47.27
CA ARG A 810 -3.05 40.04 48.31
C ARG A 810 -3.61 38.62 48.59
N ASP A 811 -2.76 37.65 48.51
CA ASP A 811 -2.90 36.30 49.01
C ASP A 811 -1.54 35.89 49.55
N GLY A 812 -1.49 35.18 50.71
CA GLY A 812 -0.21 34.92 51.41
C GLY A 812 0.80 34.19 50.51
N LYS A 813 0.38 33.25 49.68
CA LYS A 813 1.25 32.51 48.75
C LYS A 813 1.70 33.35 47.57
N VAL A 814 0.79 34.18 47.01
CA VAL A 814 1.09 35.10 45.94
C VAL A 814 2.11 36.16 46.38
N GLU A 815 1.93 36.73 47.56
CA GLU A 815 2.83 37.76 48.08
C GLU A 815 4.26 37.22 48.26
N GLN A 816 4.41 36.04 48.83
CA GLN A 816 5.70 35.43 48.99
C GLN A 816 6.36 35.10 47.63
N ALA A 817 5.60 34.48 46.71
CA ALA A 817 6.08 34.15 45.39
C ALA A 817 6.51 35.41 44.56
N VAL A 818 5.75 36.50 44.65
CA VAL A 818 6.09 37.80 44.02
C VAL A 818 7.35 38.38 44.63
N ASN A 819 7.48 38.38 45.94
CA ASN A 819 8.68 38.93 46.60
C ASN A 819 9.95 38.16 46.24
N ASP A 820 9.88 36.84 46.21
CA ASP A 820 11.03 35.97 45.91
C ASP A 820 11.41 36.08 44.38
N ASN A 821 10.47 36.41 43.51
CA ASN A 821 10.68 36.36 42.04
C ASN A 821 10.31 37.66 41.32
N LEU A 822 10.31 38.81 41.99
CA LEU A 822 9.82 40.09 41.45
C LEU A 822 10.50 40.52 40.15
N GLU A 823 11.82 40.50 40.11
CA GLU A 823 12.58 40.86 38.90
C GLU A 823 12.35 39.90 37.70
N TYR A 824 12.14 38.62 38.01
CA TYR A 824 11.78 37.65 36.98
C TYR A 824 10.40 37.97 36.38
N ILE A 825 9.38 38.22 37.19
CA ILE A 825 8.02 38.55 36.74
C ILE A 825 8.05 39.84 35.89
N LYS A 826 8.68 40.91 36.38
CA LYS A 826 8.79 42.19 35.71
C LYS A 826 9.45 42.07 34.32
N ARG A 827 10.57 41.32 34.25
CA ARG A 827 11.32 41.12 33.00
C ARG A 827 10.53 40.31 31.97
N GLU A 828 9.87 39.24 32.40
CA GLU A 828 9.13 38.35 31.48
C GLU A 828 7.79 38.94 30.97
N THR A 829 7.25 39.99 31.67
CA THR A 829 5.97 40.58 31.32
C THR A 829 6.08 42.02 30.83
N LEU A 830 7.29 42.63 30.75
CA LEU A 830 7.53 44.03 30.50
C LEU A 830 6.78 44.94 31.49
N THR A 831 6.71 44.52 32.76
CA THR A 831 6.05 45.23 33.82
C THR A 831 6.96 46.30 34.40
N ALA A 832 6.56 47.59 34.28
CA ALA A 832 7.29 48.70 34.85
C ALA A 832 7.06 48.79 36.37
N LYS A 833 5.84 48.53 36.80
CA LYS A 833 5.46 48.55 38.23
C LYS A 833 4.55 47.38 38.53
N LEU A 834 4.83 46.63 39.64
CA LEU A 834 4.00 45.58 40.17
C LEU A 834 3.67 45.91 41.64
N ASP A 835 2.39 45.98 41.96
CA ASP A 835 1.87 46.26 43.28
C ASP A 835 0.99 45.11 43.77
N VAL A 836 1.18 44.67 45.04
CA VAL A 836 0.31 43.74 45.73
C VAL A 836 -0.56 44.57 46.71
N ALA A 837 -1.91 44.59 46.47
CA ALA A 837 -2.87 45.41 47.20
C ALA A 837 -3.93 44.55 47.91
N GLU A 838 -4.50 45.00 49.02
CA GLU A 838 -5.56 44.32 49.74
C GLU A 838 -6.83 44.10 48.88
N GLN A 839 -7.14 45.09 47.98
CA GLN A 839 -8.22 45.00 47.04
C GLN A 839 -7.78 45.53 45.69
N VAL A 840 -8.14 44.84 44.62
CA VAL A 840 -7.92 45.23 43.24
C VAL A 840 -9.25 45.55 42.57
N THR A 841 -9.42 46.84 42.24
CA THR A 841 -10.62 47.35 41.54
C THR A 841 -10.50 47.04 40.07
N ASN A 842 -11.56 46.50 39.43
CA ASN A 842 -11.58 46.06 38.05
C ASN A 842 -10.62 44.93 37.68
N GLY A 843 -10.14 44.14 38.67
CA GLY A 843 -9.31 42.95 38.45
C GLY A 843 -10.13 41.74 37.96
N ILE A 844 -9.52 40.96 37.07
CA ILE A 844 -10.05 39.68 36.66
C ILE A 844 -9.66 38.62 37.67
N ALA A 845 -10.62 37.81 38.11
CA ALA A 845 -10.34 36.66 38.95
C ALA A 845 -9.50 35.61 38.22
N ILE A 846 -8.39 35.18 38.80
CA ILE A 846 -7.53 34.13 38.28
C ILE A 846 -7.39 33.03 39.35
N ALA A 847 -7.50 31.79 38.88
CA ALA A 847 -7.32 30.60 39.70
C ALA A 847 -6.34 29.65 39.02
N PHE A 848 -5.41 29.10 39.81
CA PHE A 848 -4.51 28.05 39.37
C PHE A 848 -3.93 27.32 40.60
N ASP A 849 -3.81 26.01 40.46
CA ASP A 849 -3.40 25.14 41.59
C ASP A 849 -4.25 25.42 42.86
N ASP A 850 -3.65 25.83 43.92
CA ASP A 850 -4.33 26.21 45.16
C ASP A 850 -4.28 27.74 45.46
N VAL A 851 -4.12 28.56 44.41
CA VAL A 851 -4.09 30.00 44.42
C VAL A 851 -5.34 30.55 43.75
N GLU A 852 -6.04 31.48 44.49
CA GLU A 852 -7.14 32.29 43.95
C GLU A 852 -6.86 33.76 44.24
N THR A 853 -6.76 34.59 43.21
CA THR A 853 -6.49 36.03 43.35
C THR A 853 -7.12 36.87 42.22
N LYS A 854 -7.00 38.16 42.27
CA LYS A 854 -7.40 39.07 41.18
C LYS A 854 -6.20 39.76 40.59
N LEU A 855 -6.23 39.88 39.27
CA LEU A 855 -5.18 40.49 38.45
C LEU A 855 -5.74 41.62 37.61
N ALA A 856 -5.14 42.79 37.68
CA ALA A 856 -5.39 43.91 36.77
C ALA A 856 -4.11 44.35 36.10
N ILE A 857 -4.20 44.72 34.79
CA ILE A 857 -3.11 45.30 34.04
C ILE A 857 -3.54 46.61 33.43
N LYS A 858 -2.60 47.57 33.29
CA LYS A 858 -2.81 48.82 32.58
C LYS A 858 -1.60 49.11 31.71
N LYS A 859 -1.86 49.58 30.47
CA LYS A 859 -0.80 50.05 29.58
C LYS A 859 -0.22 51.35 30.14
N GLN A 860 1.11 51.45 30.16
CA GLN A 860 1.84 52.63 30.63
C GLN A 860 1.89 53.68 29.54
#